data_dd7a4532a1d8c9f47fce3eee9d78fe56
#
_entry.id   dd7a4532a1d8c9f47fce3eee9d78fe56
#
_cell.length_a   1.000
_cell.length_b   1.000
_cell.length_c   1.000
_cell.angle_alpha   90.00
_cell.angle_beta   90.00
_cell.angle_gamma   90.00
#
_symmetry.space_group_name_H-M   'P 1'
#
loop_
_entity.id
_entity.type
_entity.pdbx_description
1 polymer ?
#
loop_
_entity_poly.entity_id
_entity_poly.type
_entity_poly.pdbx_seq_one_letter_code
_entity_poly.pdbx_strand_id
1 'polypeptide(L)'
;MDDNMRNAWLDMISKFYTDLHNSDRVLKASNVSDKKRERLLKYFERLEELHNKVSKTKSVNGEKLLKNFYYDLYVIKPEDIPESYFQNQVRLARERGYGNIELTNEDKKRMTEEVIDDQKKSLDKWIEYFLYDEESKSYEMWEKFWVFQGLQNLGKYDKETGKFSKRDKTTVYPFPPVEREYIFTTLKLMEDFLKDKKSEEDIKQALSTGNFKLLYEYVIKQSLLKGEHQSTSTIGKWIKYEQGSDYNILRNSLQGYYTGWCTAAGENFAKDQLAGGDFYVYYSLDENGEAKVPRIAIRMDGKDKIGEIRGIADNQNMEPEMMSILEEKLKEFPDRDKYLKKENDMKLLTLIDKKVNDNIDLTLEELKFLYEIDGQIIGFGYRKDPRIEEIKRKRNERRDYSLIFNVKEEEVALSQKEWLNNPKKFKALPGNIDLGSLTSAEGLVLPQHVGSSINLSSLTSAEGLVLPQHVGGDIYLRSLASADGLVLPQHVGGNIFLRHLTSAEGLVLPKQLGGGIDLRSLTNADGLVLPQHVGGNIFLRHLTSAEGLVLPQHVDGNIYLSSLASADGLILPQHVGNSIDLSSLASAKGLVLPKQLGGGIYLSSLASADGLILPQHVGNSIDLSSLTSADGLVLPQHVGGNIFLRHLTSAEGLVLPQHVGGNIDLRSLASADGLVLPESIGGRIDLSSLTSADGLILPKQLDGSVDLRSLTSADGLILPKQLGGSIDLSSLASADGLILPKQLGGSIDLRSLTSAEGLVLPQYIDGYIKLNCLKTADGLKLPYGFDLNKLNCPYNIKEEIMNNPNKYYMEPPAEEDKKGIKR
;
A
#
# COMPACT_ATOMS: atom_id res chain seq x y z
N MET A 1 47.61 -24.77 13.00
CA MET A 1 47.32 -25.05 14.42
C MET A 1 48.43 -25.93 15.00
N ASP A 2 49.00 -25.60 16.11
CA ASP A 2 49.86 -26.47 16.89
C ASP A 2 49.09 -27.72 17.36
N ASP A 3 49.68 -28.90 17.27
CA ASP A 3 48.99 -30.19 17.64
C ASP A 3 48.48 -30.19 19.07
N ASN A 4 49.10 -29.42 19.99
CA ASN A 4 48.64 -29.29 21.35
C ASN A 4 47.33 -28.49 21.46
N MET A 5 47.22 -27.41 20.73
CA MET A 5 46.00 -26.59 20.67
C MET A 5 44.83 -27.35 20.03
N ARG A 6 45.11 -28.06 18.92
CA ARG A 6 44.13 -28.94 18.25
C ARG A 6 43.60 -30.03 19.18
N ASN A 7 44.50 -30.65 19.99
CA ASN A 7 44.10 -31.67 20.94
C ASN A 7 43.27 -31.11 22.10
N ALA A 8 43.69 -29.94 22.64
CA ALA A 8 42.97 -29.26 23.73
C ALA A 8 41.54 -28.88 23.27
N TRP A 9 41.41 -28.43 22.01
CA TRP A 9 40.14 -28.08 21.45
C TRP A 9 39.24 -29.30 21.20
N LEU A 10 39.77 -30.38 20.67
CA LEU A 10 39.05 -31.65 20.52
C LEU A 10 38.55 -32.25 21.84
N ASP A 11 39.34 -32.12 22.90
CA ASP A 11 38.94 -32.51 24.25
C ASP A 11 37.85 -31.61 24.80
N MET A 12 37.92 -30.32 24.56
CA MET A 12 36.87 -29.36 24.90
C MET A 12 35.57 -29.68 24.16
N ILE A 13 35.59 -29.82 22.82
CA ILE A 13 34.43 -30.22 22.02
C ILE A 13 33.82 -31.53 22.51
N SER A 14 34.63 -32.52 22.84
CA SER A 14 34.10 -33.83 23.29
C SER A 14 33.39 -33.71 24.64
N LYS A 15 33.71 -32.73 25.47
CA LYS A 15 33.01 -32.44 26.73
C LYS A 15 31.72 -31.68 26.56
N PHE A 16 31.66 -30.73 25.59
CA PHE A 16 30.47 -29.88 25.39
C PHE A 16 29.45 -30.47 24.42
N TYR A 17 29.89 -31.18 23.41
CA TYR A 17 29.04 -31.88 22.47
C TYR A 17 29.20 -33.39 22.72
N THR A 18 28.82 -33.82 23.94
CA THR A 18 29.07 -35.18 24.45
C THR A 18 28.66 -36.28 23.49
N ASP A 19 27.65 -36.04 22.64
CA ASP A 19 27.16 -37.02 21.68
C ASP A 19 27.59 -36.75 20.22
N LEU A 20 28.33 -35.67 19.94
CA LEU A 20 28.75 -35.37 18.57
C LEU A 20 29.48 -36.53 17.90
N HIS A 21 30.42 -37.20 18.62
CA HIS A 21 31.22 -38.31 18.13
C HIS A 21 30.38 -39.57 17.82
N ASN A 22 29.16 -39.65 18.35
CA ASN A 22 28.20 -40.73 18.09
C ASN A 22 27.11 -40.35 17.11
N SER A 23 27.06 -39.05 16.65
CA SER A 23 26.07 -38.63 15.70
C SER A 23 26.27 -39.33 14.35
N ASP A 24 25.16 -39.62 13.66
CA ASP A 24 25.17 -40.26 12.34
C ASP A 24 26.09 -39.58 11.34
N ARG A 25 26.16 -38.25 11.36
CA ARG A 25 27.04 -37.47 10.50
C ARG A 25 28.52 -37.70 10.72
N VAL A 26 28.93 -37.81 11.99
CA VAL A 26 30.33 -38.10 12.36
C VAL A 26 30.68 -39.56 12.09
N LEU A 27 29.78 -40.50 12.40
CA LEU A 27 29.94 -41.92 12.11
C LEU A 27 30.06 -42.19 10.61
N LYS A 28 29.20 -41.59 9.80
CA LYS A 28 29.28 -41.67 8.33
C LYS A 28 30.57 -41.08 7.75
N ALA A 29 31.07 -39.96 8.32
CA ALA A 29 32.30 -39.34 7.88
C ALA A 29 33.57 -40.12 8.27
N SER A 30 33.57 -40.84 9.39
CA SER A 30 34.75 -41.48 9.98
C SER A 30 34.99 -42.93 9.56
N ASN A 31 34.14 -43.53 8.73
CA ASN A 31 34.18 -44.96 8.41
C ASN A 31 34.31 -45.84 9.69
N VAL A 32 33.62 -45.44 10.77
CA VAL A 32 33.52 -46.22 12.04
C VAL A 32 34.87 -46.50 12.71
N SER A 33 35.64 -45.47 12.97
CA SER A 33 36.78 -45.60 13.89
C SER A 33 36.30 -45.78 15.33
N ASP A 34 36.93 -46.68 16.13
CA ASP A 34 36.56 -46.91 17.54
C ASP A 34 36.98 -45.78 18.50
N LYS A 35 37.91 -44.91 18.07
CA LYS A 35 38.42 -43.84 18.91
C LYS A 35 37.67 -42.50 18.64
N LYS A 36 37.10 -41.93 19.70
CA LYS A 36 36.33 -40.68 19.66
C LYS A 36 37.05 -39.53 18.93
N ARG A 37 38.31 -39.27 19.25
CA ARG A 37 39.16 -38.26 18.63
C ARG A 37 39.34 -38.46 17.13
N GLU A 38 39.62 -39.67 16.70
CA GLU A 38 39.79 -39.99 15.27
C GLU A 38 38.52 -39.78 14.47
N ARG A 39 37.37 -40.07 15.07
CA ARG A 39 36.05 -39.82 14.42
C ARG A 39 35.82 -38.34 14.20
N LEU A 40 36.08 -37.51 15.22
CA LEU A 40 35.92 -36.08 15.13
C LEU A 40 36.91 -35.45 14.12
N LEU A 41 38.19 -35.87 14.16
CA LEU A 41 39.19 -35.39 13.19
C LEU A 41 38.79 -35.67 11.74
N LYS A 42 38.42 -36.92 11.41
CA LYS A 42 37.96 -37.29 10.07
C LYS A 42 36.71 -36.52 9.65
N TYR A 43 35.83 -36.23 10.58
CA TYR A 43 34.64 -35.41 10.31
C TYR A 43 35.05 -33.97 9.95
N PHE A 44 35.97 -33.34 10.70
CA PHE A 44 36.45 -32.00 10.39
C PHE A 44 37.25 -31.94 9.11
N GLU A 45 38.12 -32.92 8.83
CA GLU A 45 38.86 -33.02 7.57
C GLU A 45 37.89 -33.08 6.38
N ARG A 46 36.81 -33.87 6.47
CA ARG A 46 35.81 -33.96 5.41
C ARG A 46 34.97 -32.68 5.28
N LEU A 47 34.67 -31.99 6.37
CA LEU A 47 33.98 -30.70 6.34
C LEU A 47 34.86 -29.62 5.69
N GLU A 48 36.16 -29.65 6.03
CA GLU A 48 37.15 -28.74 5.43
C GLU A 48 37.33 -29.00 3.91
N GLU A 49 37.41 -30.27 3.51
CA GLU A 49 37.43 -30.64 2.08
C GLU A 49 36.20 -30.11 1.33
N LEU A 50 35.03 -30.18 1.93
CA LEU A 50 33.80 -29.66 1.34
C LEU A 50 33.83 -28.14 1.19
N HIS A 51 34.23 -27.42 2.25
CA HIS A 51 34.39 -25.95 2.22
C HIS A 51 35.43 -25.51 1.20
N ASN A 52 36.63 -26.14 1.21
CA ASN A 52 37.71 -25.83 0.30
C ASN A 52 37.36 -26.10 -1.17
N LYS A 53 36.64 -27.21 -1.43
CA LYS A 53 36.14 -27.51 -2.77
C LYS A 53 35.20 -26.44 -3.29
N VAL A 54 34.26 -25.98 -2.46
CA VAL A 54 33.31 -24.93 -2.84
C VAL A 54 34.02 -23.59 -3.03
N SER A 55 34.87 -23.19 -2.08
CA SER A 55 35.62 -21.93 -2.13
C SER A 55 36.55 -21.84 -3.35
N LYS A 56 37.29 -22.94 -3.67
CA LYS A 56 38.26 -22.97 -4.79
C LYS A 56 37.60 -23.06 -6.17
N THR A 57 36.51 -23.83 -6.29
CA THR A 57 35.90 -24.08 -7.61
C THR A 57 34.81 -23.08 -7.95
N LYS A 58 34.28 -22.31 -6.97
CA LYS A 58 33.09 -21.47 -7.10
C LYS A 58 31.94 -22.21 -7.80
N SER A 59 31.86 -23.51 -7.57
CA SER A 59 30.91 -24.41 -8.22
C SER A 59 29.51 -24.17 -7.65
N VAL A 60 28.57 -23.74 -8.48
CA VAL A 60 27.15 -23.52 -8.12
C VAL A 60 26.54 -24.76 -7.47
N ASN A 61 26.84 -25.96 -7.96
CA ASN A 61 26.36 -27.22 -7.39
C ASN A 61 26.99 -27.53 -6.01
N GLY A 62 28.28 -27.22 -5.83
CA GLY A 62 28.97 -27.39 -4.55
C GLY A 62 28.43 -26.45 -3.48
N GLU A 63 28.21 -25.18 -3.82
CA GLU A 63 27.61 -24.19 -2.94
C GLU A 63 26.20 -24.62 -2.50
N LYS A 64 25.38 -25.06 -3.44
CA LYS A 64 24.02 -25.55 -3.15
C LYS A 64 24.03 -26.76 -2.20
N LEU A 65 24.98 -27.69 -2.36
CA LEU A 65 25.12 -28.83 -1.46
C LEU A 65 25.51 -28.40 -0.04
N LEU A 66 26.44 -27.44 0.08
CA LEU A 66 26.87 -26.93 1.38
C LEU A 66 25.77 -26.13 2.06
N LYS A 67 25.07 -25.26 1.34
CA LYS A 67 23.90 -24.52 1.87
C LYS A 67 22.82 -25.48 2.34
N ASN A 68 22.46 -26.49 1.55
CA ASN A 68 21.48 -27.50 1.96
C ASN A 68 21.92 -28.25 3.22
N PHE A 69 23.20 -28.60 3.35
CA PHE A 69 23.72 -29.24 4.56
C PHE A 69 23.50 -28.38 5.82
N TYR A 70 23.74 -27.07 5.73
CA TYR A 70 23.50 -26.15 6.85
C TYR A 70 22.01 -25.86 7.07
N TYR A 71 21.20 -25.80 6.01
CA TYR A 71 19.75 -25.63 6.15
C TYR A 71 19.12 -26.81 6.90
N ASP A 72 19.50 -28.03 6.56
CA ASP A 72 19.00 -29.24 7.24
C ASP A 72 19.32 -29.28 8.75
N LEU A 73 20.42 -28.62 9.15
CA LEU A 73 20.89 -28.59 10.53
C LEU A 73 20.32 -27.45 11.37
N TYR A 74 20.10 -26.28 10.76
CA TYR A 74 19.91 -25.04 11.52
C TYR A 74 18.60 -24.31 11.20
N VAL A 75 18.04 -24.49 10.03
CA VAL A 75 16.80 -23.83 9.62
C VAL A 75 15.59 -24.56 10.22
N ILE A 76 14.61 -23.78 10.69
CA ILE A 76 13.35 -24.31 11.24
C ILE A 76 12.63 -25.15 10.17
N LYS A 77 12.00 -26.23 10.59
CA LYS A 77 11.15 -27.04 9.71
C LYS A 77 9.70 -26.57 9.75
N PRO A 78 8.92 -26.76 8.67
CA PRO A 78 7.52 -26.34 8.63
C PRO A 78 6.69 -26.84 9.82
N GLU A 79 6.92 -28.08 10.25
CA GLU A 79 6.22 -28.74 11.36
C GLU A 79 6.62 -28.23 12.76
N ASP A 80 7.75 -27.54 12.87
CA ASP A 80 8.26 -27.01 14.14
C ASP A 80 7.85 -25.54 14.38
N ILE A 81 7.19 -24.87 13.41
CA ILE A 81 6.68 -23.49 13.59
C ILE A 81 5.53 -23.52 14.59
N PRO A 82 5.65 -22.79 15.72
CA PRO A 82 4.68 -22.84 16.80
C PRO A 82 3.38 -22.10 16.43
N GLU A 83 2.23 -22.62 16.86
CA GLU A 83 0.93 -21.96 16.64
C GLU A 83 0.87 -20.54 17.24
N SER A 84 1.63 -20.31 18.33
CA SER A 84 1.77 -18.97 18.95
C SER A 84 2.33 -17.91 17.99
N TYR A 85 3.12 -18.30 16.99
CA TYR A 85 3.59 -17.40 15.94
C TYR A 85 2.41 -16.84 15.13
N PHE A 86 1.52 -17.72 14.65
CA PHE A 86 0.35 -17.32 13.88
C PHE A 86 -0.63 -16.49 14.71
N GLN A 87 -0.86 -16.90 15.97
CA GLN A 87 -1.68 -16.12 16.90
C GLN A 87 -1.13 -14.72 17.15
N ASN A 88 0.19 -14.58 17.25
CA ASN A 88 0.82 -13.28 17.40
C ASN A 88 0.64 -12.40 16.15
N GLN A 89 0.67 -12.97 14.95
CA GLN A 89 0.40 -12.21 13.71
C GLN A 89 -1.06 -11.71 13.67
N VAL A 90 -2.02 -12.55 14.06
CA VAL A 90 -3.43 -12.16 14.20
C VAL A 90 -3.59 -11.02 15.22
N ARG A 91 -2.93 -11.13 16.38
CA ARG A 91 -2.94 -10.08 17.41
C ARG A 91 -2.38 -8.76 16.88
N LEU A 92 -1.23 -8.80 16.20
CA LEU A 92 -0.62 -7.60 15.61
C LEU A 92 -1.51 -6.97 14.54
N ALA A 93 -2.16 -7.77 13.71
CA ALA A 93 -3.11 -7.27 12.72
C ALA A 93 -4.33 -6.61 13.39
N ARG A 94 -4.86 -7.22 14.46
CA ARG A 94 -5.95 -6.64 15.26
C ARG A 94 -5.56 -5.29 15.89
N GLU A 95 -4.40 -5.20 16.52
CA GLU A 95 -3.89 -3.96 17.14
C GLU A 95 -3.72 -2.82 16.12
N ARG A 96 -3.48 -3.16 14.86
CA ARG A 96 -3.36 -2.21 13.74
C ARG A 96 -4.69 -1.85 13.08
N GLY A 97 -5.80 -2.40 13.55
CA GLY A 97 -7.13 -2.05 13.05
C GLY A 97 -7.58 -2.82 11.81
N TYR A 98 -6.95 -3.94 11.48
CA TYR A 98 -7.42 -4.85 10.42
C TYR A 98 -8.56 -5.77 10.88
N GLY A 99 -8.95 -5.69 12.15
CA GLY A 99 -9.98 -6.51 12.75
C GLY A 99 -9.52 -7.92 13.12
N ASN A 100 -10.50 -8.80 13.38
CA ASN A 100 -10.22 -10.20 13.66
C ASN A 100 -10.01 -10.93 12.33
N ILE A 101 -8.75 -11.21 12.00
CA ILE A 101 -8.37 -11.98 10.81
C ILE A 101 -8.38 -13.47 11.17
N GLU A 102 -9.07 -14.27 10.37
CA GLU A 102 -8.95 -15.73 10.40
C GLU A 102 -7.93 -16.15 9.35
N LEU A 103 -6.83 -16.76 9.81
CA LEU A 103 -5.79 -17.26 8.92
C LEU A 103 -6.24 -18.57 8.29
N THR A 104 -6.26 -18.60 6.97
CA THR A 104 -6.48 -19.84 6.21
C THR A 104 -5.24 -20.75 6.28
N ASN A 105 -5.40 -22.03 5.90
CA ASN A 105 -4.25 -22.94 5.79
C ASN A 105 -3.23 -22.44 4.75
N GLU A 106 -3.69 -21.75 3.71
CA GLU A 106 -2.84 -21.17 2.69
C GLU A 106 -2.04 -19.96 3.24
N ASP A 107 -2.66 -19.11 4.06
CA ASP A 107 -1.97 -18.01 4.74
C ASP A 107 -0.89 -18.54 5.70
N LYS A 108 -1.22 -19.56 6.50
CA LYS A 108 -0.23 -20.21 7.39
C LYS A 108 0.92 -20.82 6.60
N LYS A 109 0.64 -21.44 5.45
CA LYS A 109 1.66 -22.01 4.56
C LYS A 109 2.58 -20.92 4.03
N ARG A 110 2.03 -19.80 3.53
CA ARG A 110 2.81 -18.64 3.04
C ARG A 110 3.70 -18.06 4.13
N MET A 111 3.15 -17.84 5.33
CA MET A 111 3.93 -17.37 6.48
C MET A 111 5.04 -18.34 6.90
N THR A 112 4.79 -19.64 6.79
CA THR A 112 5.79 -20.70 7.04
C THR A 112 6.94 -20.62 6.04
N GLU A 113 6.64 -20.49 4.76
CA GLU A 113 7.63 -20.35 3.69
C GLU A 113 8.48 -19.09 3.90
N GLU A 114 7.86 -17.98 4.31
CA GLU A 114 8.53 -16.72 4.63
C GLU A 114 9.54 -16.88 5.78
N VAL A 115 9.15 -17.49 6.89
CA VAL A 115 10.05 -17.73 8.04
C VAL A 115 11.25 -18.57 7.63
N ILE A 116 11.02 -19.63 6.84
CA ILE A 116 12.08 -20.52 6.38
C ILE A 116 13.05 -19.79 5.44
N ASP A 117 12.53 -19.02 4.50
CA ASP A 117 13.34 -18.25 3.54
C ASP A 117 14.14 -17.16 4.24
N ASP A 118 13.56 -16.48 5.23
CA ASP A 118 14.23 -15.45 6.04
C ASP A 118 15.40 -16.06 6.82
N GLN A 119 15.19 -17.24 7.43
CA GLN A 119 16.27 -17.96 8.12
C GLN A 119 17.37 -18.45 7.16
N LYS A 120 17.01 -19.00 6.00
CA LYS A 120 17.98 -19.40 4.98
C LYS A 120 18.83 -18.20 4.55
N LYS A 121 18.20 -17.07 4.24
CA LYS A 121 18.91 -15.89 3.77
C LYS A 121 19.84 -15.30 4.82
N SER A 122 19.42 -15.26 6.08
CA SER A 122 20.28 -14.82 7.17
C SER A 122 21.45 -15.79 7.42
N LEU A 123 21.22 -17.10 7.28
CA LEU A 123 22.27 -18.12 7.39
C LEU A 123 23.22 -18.07 6.20
N ASP A 124 22.75 -17.77 5.01
CA ASP A 124 23.58 -17.62 3.81
C ASP A 124 24.66 -16.55 4.01
N LYS A 125 24.35 -15.43 4.68
CA LYS A 125 25.34 -14.38 4.99
C LYS A 125 26.51 -14.94 5.83
N TRP A 126 26.23 -15.80 6.79
CA TRP A 126 27.26 -16.48 7.58
C TRP A 126 28.06 -17.48 6.74
N ILE A 127 27.40 -18.27 5.88
CA ILE A 127 28.06 -19.23 5.00
C ILE A 127 28.97 -18.49 4.01
N GLU A 128 28.46 -17.42 3.41
CA GLU A 128 29.20 -16.59 2.44
C GLU A 128 30.42 -15.94 3.06
N TYR A 129 30.28 -15.39 4.30
CA TYR A 129 31.40 -14.83 5.06
C TYR A 129 32.51 -15.89 5.24
N PHE A 130 32.20 -17.07 5.73
CA PHE A 130 33.19 -18.11 5.97
C PHE A 130 33.74 -18.78 4.70
N LEU A 131 33.07 -18.65 3.56
CA LEU A 131 33.55 -19.24 2.29
C LEU A 131 34.37 -18.27 1.44
N TYR A 132 33.96 -17.02 1.35
CA TYR A 132 34.47 -16.11 0.32
C TYR A 132 35.19 -14.88 0.86
N ASP A 133 34.97 -14.53 2.11
CA ASP A 133 35.61 -13.37 2.72
C ASP A 133 37.11 -13.63 2.97
N GLU A 134 37.95 -12.65 2.62
CA GLU A 134 39.41 -12.79 2.75
C GLU A 134 39.85 -12.91 4.22
N GLU A 135 39.20 -12.18 5.13
CA GLU A 135 39.52 -12.25 6.57
C GLU A 135 39.21 -13.64 7.13
N SER A 136 38.07 -14.21 6.76
CA SER A 136 37.63 -15.51 7.26
C SER A 136 38.37 -16.70 6.64
N LYS A 137 39.12 -16.50 5.56
CA LYS A 137 39.96 -17.56 4.98
C LYS A 137 41.06 -18.04 5.93
N SER A 138 41.53 -17.19 6.83
CA SER A 138 42.52 -17.54 7.86
C SER A 138 41.97 -18.42 8.99
N TYR A 139 40.63 -18.45 9.13
CA TYR A 139 40.00 -19.25 10.18
C TYR A 139 40.09 -20.74 9.88
N GLU A 140 40.52 -21.51 10.90
CA GLU A 140 40.55 -22.95 10.80
C GLU A 140 39.13 -23.57 10.84
N MET A 141 38.97 -24.80 10.36
CA MET A 141 37.65 -25.44 10.28
C MET A 141 36.99 -25.59 11.65
N TRP A 142 37.78 -25.76 12.74
CA TRP A 142 37.24 -25.84 14.08
C TRP A 142 36.60 -24.53 14.56
N GLU A 143 37.17 -23.38 14.20
CA GLU A 143 36.65 -22.05 14.52
C GLU A 143 35.31 -21.84 13.80
N LYS A 144 35.30 -22.14 12.51
CA LYS A 144 34.07 -22.08 11.69
C LYS A 144 32.99 -22.98 12.29
N PHE A 145 33.34 -24.22 12.62
CA PHE A 145 32.41 -25.15 13.25
C PHE A 145 31.87 -24.65 14.60
N TRP A 146 32.76 -24.11 15.44
CA TRP A 146 32.36 -23.58 16.75
C TRP A 146 31.38 -22.42 16.64
N VAL A 147 31.61 -21.51 15.70
CA VAL A 147 30.68 -20.41 15.42
C VAL A 147 29.33 -20.95 14.92
N PHE A 148 29.33 -21.85 13.94
CA PHE A 148 28.08 -22.44 13.46
C PHE A 148 27.33 -23.20 14.55
N GLN A 149 28.01 -23.94 15.43
CA GLN A 149 27.37 -24.55 16.59
C GLN A 149 26.82 -23.51 17.57
N GLY A 150 27.52 -22.39 17.73
CA GLY A 150 27.08 -21.28 18.56
C GLY A 150 25.81 -20.59 18.04
N LEU A 151 25.65 -20.50 16.72
CA LEU A 151 24.47 -19.90 16.08
C LEU A 151 23.15 -20.58 16.51
N GLN A 152 23.18 -21.89 16.82
CA GLN A 152 22.02 -22.61 17.35
C GLN A 152 21.48 -22.08 18.68
N ASN A 153 22.27 -21.27 19.40
CA ASN A 153 21.91 -20.70 20.68
C ASN A 153 21.56 -19.20 20.60
N LEU A 154 21.74 -18.58 19.40
CA LEU A 154 21.49 -17.16 19.19
C LEU A 154 20.08 -16.94 18.64
N GLY A 155 19.13 -16.58 19.52
CA GLY A 155 17.81 -16.10 19.12
C GLY A 155 17.85 -14.58 18.84
N LYS A 156 16.80 -13.87 19.27
CA LYS A 156 16.71 -12.41 19.16
C LYS A 156 17.68 -11.75 20.15
N TYR A 157 18.41 -10.74 19.67
CA TYR A 157 19.23 -9.88 20.56
C TYR A 157 18.34 -8.83 21.21
N ASP A 158 18.46 -8.69 22.52
CA ASP A 158 17.80 -7.68 23.33
C ASP A 158 18.80 -6.56 23.66
N LYS A 159 18.58 -5.38 23.11
CA LYS A 159 19.48 -4.21 23.29
C LYS A 159 19.51 -3.70 24.74
N GLU A 160 18.40 -3.84 25.50
CA GLU A 160 18.31 -3.36 26.88
C GLU A 160 19.13 -4.26 27.84
N THR A 161 19.01 -5.56 27.66
CA THR A 161 19.73 -6.54 28.51
C THR A 161 21.10 -6.90 27.96
N GLY A 162 21.41 -6.58 26.70
CA GLY A 162 22.64 -6.96 26.02
C GLY A 162 22.79 -8.47 25.82
N LYS A 163 21.69 -9.21 25.68
CA LYS A 163 21.67 -10.67 25.62
C LYS A 163 20.86 -11.19 24.45
N PHE A 164 21.27 -12.33 23.91
CA PHE A 164 20.44 -13.07 22.97
C PHE A 164 19.42 -13.96 23.73
N SER A 165 18.19 -14.01 23.25
CA SER A 165 17.26 -15.05 23.65
C SER A 165 17.81 -16.44 23.26
N LYS A 166 17.25 -17.49 23.83
CA LYS A 166 17.65 -18.86 23.44
C LYS A 166 17.01 -19.19 22.09
N ARG A 167 17.82 -19.72 21.15
CA ARG A 167 17.30 -20.34 19.93
C ARG A 167 17.11 -21.83 20.17
N ASP A 168 16.00 -22.35 19.70
CA ASP A 168 15.69 -23.78 19.64
C ASP A 168 15.00 -24.10 18.28
N LYS A 169 14.57 -25.34 18.12
CA LYS A 169 13.93 -25.80 16.88
C LYS A 169 12.61 -25.10 16.52
N THR A 170 11.99 -24.40 17.49
CA THR A 170 10.73 -23.66 17.29
C THR A 170 10.96 -22.16 17.10
N THR A 171 12.21 -21.72 17.06
CA THR A 171 12.55 -20.30 16.93
C THR A 171 12.32 -19.80 15.51
N VAL A 172 11.43 -18.85 15.33
CA VAL A 172 11.06 -18.24 14.04
C VAL A 172 11.97 -17.09 13.59
N TYR A 173 12.78 -16.54 14.50
CA TYR A 173 13.66 -15.41 14.16
C TYR A 173 14.79 -15.83 13.21
N PRO A 174 15.24 -14.94 12.29
CA PRO A 174 16.42 -15.16 11.47
C PRO A 174 17.68 -15.26 12.36
N PHE A 175 18.79 -15.67 11.75
CA PHE A 175 20.08 -15.61 12.43
C PHE A 175 20.53 -14.14 12.55
N PRO A 176 21.30 -13.79 13.61
CA PRO A 176 21.77 -12.43 13.79
C PRO A 176 22.67 -11.99 12.62
N PRO A 177 22.83 -10.69 12.39
CA PRO A 177 23.78 -10.17 11.40
C PRO A 177 25.20 -10.70 11.62
N VAL A 178 25.95 -10.79 10.52
CA VAL A 178 27.39 -11.12 10.60
C VAL A 178 28.15 -9.86 11.02
N GLU A 179 28.64 -9.85 12.25
CA GLU A 179 29.47 -8.75 12.82
C GLU A 179 30.92 -9.21 12.87
N ARG A 180 31.68 -8.85 11.84
CA ARG A 180 33.05 -9.37 11.60
C ARG A 180 33.98 -9.16 12.77
N GLU A 181 34.04 -7.95 13.30
CA GLU A 181 34.92 -7.58 14.41
C GLU A 181 34.57 -8.35 15.68
N TYR A 182 33.29 -8.53 15.97
CA TYR A 182 32.85 -9.29 17.14
C TYR A 182 33.16 -10.78 16.97
N ILE A 183 33.01 -11.34 15.77
CA ILE A 183 33.38 -12.73 15.48
C ILE A 183 34.87 -12.90 15.66
N PHE A 184 35.68 -12.05 15.05
CA PHE A 184 37.14 -12.08 15.17
C PHE A 184 37.60 -12.00 16.62
N THR A 185 37.10 -11.02 17.39
CA THR A 185 37.45 -10.83 18.80
C THR A 185 37.05 -12.05 19.63
N THR A 186 35.85 -12.63 19.37
CA THR A 186 35.39 -13.82 20.09
C THR A 186 36.25 -15.05 19.80
N LEU A 187 36.65 -15.26 18.53
CA LEU A 187 37.56 -16.33 18.16
C LEU A 187 38.95 -16.16 18.79
N LYS A 188 39.47 -14.95 18.77
CA LYS A 188 40.77 -14.63 19.41
C LYS A 188 40.77 -14.86 20.92
N LEU A 189 39.69 -14.49 21.63
CA LEU A 189 39.57 -14.81 23.07
C LEU A 189 39.60 -16.32 23.32
N MET A 190 38.98 -17.12 22.49
CA MET A 190 39.00 -18.57 22.60
C MET A 190 40.37 -19.16 22.25
N GLU A 191 41.03 -18.67 21.18
CA GLU A 191 42.39 -19.09 20.86
C GLU A 191 43.38 -18.77 21.98
N ASP A 192 43.34 -17.57 22.54
CA ASP A 192 44.24 -17.16 23.65
C ASP A 192 44.03 -18.01 24.89
N PHE A 193 42.77 -18.38 25.20
CA PHE A 193 42.44 -19.32 26.25
C PHE A 193 43.04 -20.72 26.02
N LEU A 194 42.91 -21.24 24.79
CA LEU A 194 43.47 -22.53 24.42
C LEU A 194 45.01 -22.57 24.43
N LYS A 195 45.67 -21.41 24.32
CA LYS A 195 47.13 -21.20 24.41
C LYS A 195 47.61 -20.93 25.83
N ASP A 196 46.75 -21.23 26.84
CA ASP A 196 47.07 -21.00 28.28
C ASP A 196 47.39 -19.53 28.64
N LYS A 197 46.91 -18.57 27.86
CA LYS A 197 47.02 -17.15 28.22
C LYS A 197 46.02 -16.77 29.32
N LYS A 198 46.41 -15.81 30.18
CA LYS A 198 45.52 -15.30 31.23
C LYS A 198 44.28 -14.70 30.62
N SER A 199 43.09 -15.14 31.08
CA SER A 199 41.79 -14.62 30.76
C SER A 199 41.20 -13.80 31.90
N GLU A 200 40.31 -12.89 31.59
CA GLU A 200 39.56 -12.15 32.62
C GLU A 200 38.65 -13.11 33.39
N GLU A 201 38.53 -12.91 34.70
CA GLU A 201 37.77 -13.81 35.58
C GLU A 201 36.28 -13.90 35.17
N ASP A 202 35.71 -12.80 34.69
CA ASP A 202 34.30 -12.69 34.32
C ASP A 202 33.90 -13.61 33.14
N ILE A 203 34.85 -13.95 32.25
CA ILE A 203 34.57 -14.79 31.06
C ILE A 203 35.19 -16.20 31.17
N LYS A 204 35.94 -16.46 32.22
CA LYS A 204 36.66 -17.72 32.44
C LYS A 204 35.76 -18.93 32.40
N GLN A 205 34.56 -18.82 32.98
CA GLN A 205 33.54 -19.86 32.93
C GLN A 205 33.02 -20.07 31.48
N ALA A 206 32.75 -18.99 30.73
CA ALA A 206 32.30 -19.06 29.34
C ALA A 206 33.36 -19.68 28.43
N LEU A 207 34.62 -19.32 28.61
CA LEU A 207 35.76 -19.89 27.89
C LEU A 207 35.93 -21.37 28.20
N SER A 208 35.95 -21.76 29.52
CA SER A 208 36.11 -23.15 29.97
C SER A 208 34.97 -24.06 29.50
N THR A 209 33.79 -23.51 29.28
CA THR A 209 32.62 -24.21 28.76
C THR A 209 32.49 -24.12 27.22
N GLY A 210 33.33 -23.37 26.53
CA GLY A 210 33.24 -23.14 25.09
C GLY A 210 31.90 -22.55 24.64
N ASN A 211 31.23 -21.78 25.51
CA ASN A 211 29.92 -21.22 25.23
C ASN A 211 30.05 -19.97 24.34
N PHE A 212 29.97 -20.17 23.02
CA PHE A 212 30.05 -19.10 22.03
C PHE A 212 29.08 -17.96 22.34
N LYS A 213 27.84 -18.25 22.67
CA LYS A 213 26.81 -17.23 22.95
C LYS A 213 27.26 -16.26 24.04
N LEU A 214 27.72 -16.76 25.17
CA LEU A 214 28.14 -15.92 26.31
C LEU A 214 29.37 -15.08 25.96
N LEU A 215 30.31 -15.65 25.20
CA LEU A 215 31.52 -14.90 24.77
C LEU A 215 31.16 -13.84 23.75
N TYR A 216 30.28 -14.14 22.82
CA TYR A 216 29.82 -13.21 21.82
C TYR A 216 29.02 -12.04 22.46
N GLU A 217 28.13 -12.34 23.41
CA GLU A 217 27.42 -11.32 24.21
C GLU A 217 28.38 -10.43 24.99
N TYR A 218 29.42 -11.00 25.58
CA TYR A 218 30.46 -10.23 26.29
C TYR A 218 31.20 -9.29 25.34
N VAL A 219 31.63 -9.78 24.17
CA VAL A 219 32.33 -8.96 23.18
C VAL A 219 31.49 -7.80 22.73
N ILE A 220 30.21 -8.04 22.36
CA ILE A 220 29.26 -6.99 21.96
C ILE A 220 29.13 -5.94 23.10
N LYS A 221 28.98 -6.41 24.36
CA LYS A 221 28.82 -5.51 25.51
C LYS A 221 30.06 -4.66 25.74
N GLN A 222 31.26 -5.24 25.62
CA GLN A 222 32.53 -4.50 25.80
C GLN A 222 32.73 -3.46 24.70
N SER A 223 32.37 -3.78 23.46
CA SER A 223 32.45 -2.85 22.30
C SER A 223 31.50 -1.67 22.46
N LEU A 224 30.28 -1.93 22.95
CA LEU A 224 29.31 -0.87 23.24
C LEU A 224 29.76 0.06 24.36
N LEU A 225 30.41 -0.48 25.43
CA LEU A 225 30.94 0.31 26.52
C LEU A 225 32.13 1.19 26.11
N LYS A 226 32.94 0.77 25.16
CA LYS A 226 34.07 1.54 24.64
C LYS A 226 33.67 2.64 23.66
N GLY A 227 32.39 2.70 23.26
CA GLY A 227 31.90 3.66 22.28
C GLY A 227 32.45 3.45 20.88
N GLU A 228 33.07 2.28 20.61
CA GLU A 228 33.70 1.96 19.34
C GLU A 228 32.69 1.58 18.24
N HIS A 229 31.43 1.33 18.57
CA HIS A 229 30.36 1.11 17.63
C HIS A 229 29.10 1.88 17.98
N GLN A 230 28.83 2.93 17.20
CA GLN A 230 27.46 3.27 16.82
C GLN A 230 27.01 2.23 15.79
N SER A 231 26.60 1.03 16.18
CA SER A 231 26.10 -0.01 15.28
C SER A 231 24.74 0.35 14.65
N THR A 232 24.32 1.60 14.77
CA THR A 232 23.12 2.14 14.18
C THR A 232 23.42 3.50 13.58
N SER A 233 24.22 3.49 12.48
CA SER A 233 24.27 4.70 11.66
C SER A 233 22.84 5.06 11.24
N THR A 234 22.43 6.28 11.61
CA THR A 234 21.16 6.84 11.09
C THR A 234 21.35 7.39 9.68
N ILE A 235 22.59 7.49 9.22
CA ILE A 235 22.93 7.98 7.88
C ILE A 235 22.58 6.90 6.86
N GLY A 236 21.86 7.29 5.83
CA GLY A 236 21.40 6.35 4.80
C GLY A 236 20.63 7.04 3.69
N LYS A 237 19.86 6.29 2.97
CA LYS A 237 19.02 6.81 1.89
C LYS A 237 17.70 6.04 1.73
N TRP A 238 16.70 6.74 1.23
CA TRP A 238 15.47 6.13 0.75
C TRP A 238 15.67 5.52 -0.63
N ILE A 239 15.17 4.30 -0.80
CA ILE A 239 15.06 3.64 -2.10
C ILE A 239 13.58 3.44 -2.38
N LYS A 240 13.14 3.90 -3.55
CA LYS A 240 11.78 3.72 -4.06
C LYS A 240 11.75 2.49 -4.96
N TYR A 241 10.78 1.63 -4.74
CA TYR A 241 10.40 0.53 -5.61
C TYR A 241 9.05 0.89 -6.24
N GLU A 242 9.05 1.11 -7.54
CA GLU A 242 7.85 1.57 -8.24
C GLU A 242 6.80 0.48 -8.38
N GLN A 243 5.54 0.88 -8.38
CA GLN A 243 4.42 -0.01 -8.65
C GLN A 243 4.63 -0.74 -9.98
N GLY A 244 4.48 -2.07 -9.99
CA GLY A 244 4.69 -2.92 -11.16
C GLY A 244 6.15 -3.26 -11.49
N SER A 245 7.14 -2.74 -10.75
CA SER A 245 8.56 -3.10 -10.94
C SER A 245 8.88 -4.53 -10.50
N ASP A 246 10.09 -5.01 -10.80
CA ASP A 246 10.52 -6.37 -10.42
C ASP A 246 10.54 -6.55 -8.89
N TYR A 247 9.57 -7.29 -8.39
CA TYR A 247 9.41 -7.60 -6.97
C TYR A 247 10.60 -8.35 -6.36
N ASN A 248 11.42 -9.05 -7.16
CA ASN A 248 12.58 -9.79 -6.66
C ASN A 248 13.65 -8.85 -6.09
N ILE A 249 13.77 -7.63 -6.62
CA ILE A 249 14.71 -6.63 -6.11
C ILE A 249 14.31 -6.23 -4.69
N LEU A 250 13.04 -5.90 -4.46
CA LEU A 250 12.49 -5.57 -3.15
C LEU A 250 12.62 -6.76 -2.19
N ARG A 251 12.16 -7.95 -2.61
CA ARG A 251 12.23 -9.17 -1.83
C ARG A 251 13.66 -9.46 -1.34
N ASN A 252 14.62 -9.49 -2.26
CA ASN A 252 16.00 -9.81 -1.94
C ASN A 252 16.65 -8.80 -0.98
N SER A 253 16.23 -7.54 -1.02
CA SER A 253 16.75 -6.48 -0.16
C SER A 253 16.24 -6.55 1.29
N LEU A 254 15.09 -7.19 1.51
CA LEU A 254 14.43 -7.31 2.81
C LEU A 254 14.58 -8.68 3.48
N GLN A 255 14.97 -9.71 2.73
CA GLN A 255 15.17 -11.05 3.29
C GLN A 255 16.32 -11.11 4.30
N GLY A 256 16.11 -11.85 5.40
CA GLY A 256 17.08 -12.02 6.49
C GLY A 256 17.04 -10.95 7.56
N TYR A 257 15.99 -10.12 7.60
CA TYR A 257 15.82 -9.04 8.57
C TYR A 257 14.54 -9.18 9.41
N TYR A 258 13.85 -10.31 9.36
CA TYR A 258 12.58 -10.54 10.08
C TYR A 258 11.52 -9.50 9.73
N THR A 259 11.33 -9.26 8.46
CA THR A 259 10.43 -8.20 7.96
C THR A 259 8.94 -8.53 8.11
N GLY A 260 8.60 -9.79 8.40
CA GLY A 260 7.23 -10.24 8.65
C GLY A 260 6.34 -10.30 7.42
N TRP A 261 5.11 -10.76 7.60
CA TRP A 261 4.12 -11.04 6.55
C TRP A 261 3.71 -9.83 5.69
N CYS A 262 3.90 -8.63 6.16
CA CYS A 262 3.47 -7.41 5.47
C CYS A 262 4.59 -6.68 4.75
N THR A 263 5.79 -7.14 4.87
CA THR A 263 6.92 -6.64 4.13
C THR A 263 7.43 -7.78 3.27
N ALA A 264 7.17 -7.75 2.05
CA ALA A 264 7.79 -8.32 0.85
C ALA A 264 8.88 -9.42 1.02
N ALA A 265 8.92 -10.15 2.13
CA ALA A 265 9.89 -11.23 2.32
C ALA A 265 9.51 -12.49 1.53
N GLY A 266 8.22 -12.73 1.31
CA GLY A 266 7.71 -13.81 0.47
C GLY A 266 7.49 -13.37 -0.97
N GLU A 267 7.67 -14.29 -1.93
CA GLU A 267 7.50 -14.01 -3.36
C GLU A 267 6.13 -13.41 -3.69
N ASN A 268 5.05 -14.00 -3.16
CA ASN A 268 3.70 -13.55 -3.42
C ASN A 268 3.41 -12.19 -2.75
N PHE A 269 3.93 -11.96 -1.54
CA PHE A 269 3.72 -10.68 -0.84
C PHE A 269 4.43 -9.52 -1.54
N ALA A 270 5.68 -9.69 -1.95
CA ALA A 270 6.40 -8.66 -2.69
C ALA A 270 5.71 -8.30 -4.00
N LYS A 271 5.22 -9.32 -4.71
CA LYS A 271 4.47 -9.16 -5.96
C LYS A 271 3.16 -8.42 -5.74
N ASP A 272 2.35 -8.84 -4.75
CA ASP A 272 1.07 -8.21 -4.43
C ASP A 272 1.25 -6.76 -3.95
N GLN A 273 2.30 -6.51 -3.15
CA GLN A 273 2.64 -5.15 -2.68
C GLN A 273 2.96 -4.22 -3.85
N LEU A 274 3.85 -4.62 -4.75
CA LEU A 274 4.22 -3.79 -5.90
C LEU A 274 3.13 -3.75 -6.98
N ALA A 275 2.22 -4.71 -7.04
CA ALA A 275 1.02 -4.59 -7.85
C ALA A 275 0.04 -3.53 -7.30
N GLY A 276 -0.04 -3.40 -5.96
CA GLY A 276 -0.96 -2.48 -5.27
C GLY A 276 -0.47 -1.03 -5.18
N GLY A 277 0.84 -0.77 -5.20
CA GLY A 277 1.38 0.57 -5.06
C GLY A 277 2.90 0.62 -4.99
N ASP A 278 3.43 1.84 -4.88
CA ASP A 278 4.85 2.09 -4.66
C ASP A 278 5.26 1.58 -3.27
N PHE A 279 6.55 1.28 -3.12
CA PHE A 279 7.12 0.85 -1.85
C PHE A 279 8.42 1.60 -1.59
N TYR A 280 8.58 2.14 -0.39
CA TYR A 280 9.79 2.86 0.00
C TYR A 280 10.48 2.15 1.15
N VAL A 281 11.79 2.02 1.08
CA VAL A 281 12.61 1.49 2.18
C VAL A 281 13.75 2.46 2.47
N TYR A 282 13.93 2.79 3.74
CA TYR A 282 15.11 3.48 4.21
C TYR A 282 16.18 2.47 4.60
N TYR A 283 17.33 2.58 3.98
CA TYR A 283 18.50 1.77 4.28
C TYR A 283 19.57 2.65 4.95
N SER A 284 19.96 2.29 6.16
CA SER A 284 21.17 2.86 6.75
C SER A 284 22.41 2.20 6.17
N LEU A 285 23.57 2.86 6.38
CA LEU A 285 24.84 2.36 5.90
C LEU A 285 25.25 1.09 6.66
N ASP A 286 25.79 0.13 5.92
CA ASP A 286 26.46 -1.05 6.49
C ASP A 286 27.93 -0.72 6.85
N GLU A 287 28.68 -1.71 7.33
CA GLU A 287 30.09 -1.59 7.70
C GLU A 287 31.00 -1.14 6.55
N ASN A 288 30.56 -1.33 5.29
CA ASN A 288 31.30 -0.93 4.10
C ASN A 288 30.89 0.47 3.62
N GLY A 289 30.01 1.17 4.33
CA GLY A 289 29.46 2.46 3.93
C GLY A 289 28.40 2.37 2.83
N GLU A 290 27.83 1.18 2.56
CA GLU A 290 26.78 0.99 1.59
C GLU A 290 25.40 0.98 2.26
N ALA A 291 24.42 1.65 1.66
CA ALA A 291 23.05 1.70 2.19
C ALA A 291 22.32 0.36 1.92
N LYS A 292 22.48 -0.58 2.83
CA LYS A 292 21.97 -1.95 2.71
C LYS A 292 21.18 -2.45 3.94
N VAL A 293 21.25 -1.76 5.09
CA VAL A 293 20.56 -2.18 6.30
C VAL A 293 19.17 -1.56 6.33
N PRO A 294 18.10 -2.33 6.06
CA PRO A 294 16.75 -1.78 5.99
C PRO A 294 16.25 -1.43 7.40
N ARG A 295 15.70 -0.22 7.58
CA ARG A 295 15.25 0.32 8.87
C ARG A 295 13.77 0.69 8.89
N ILE A 296 13.28 1.31 7.83
CA ILE A 296 11.91 1.78 7.71
C ILE A 296 11.34 1.28 6.39
N ALA A 297 10.11 0.79 6.40
CA ALA A 297 9.35 0.45 5.20
C ALA A 297 8.06 1.27 5.15
N ILE A 298 7.77 1.87 3.99
CA ILE A 298 6.51 2.56 3.69
C ILE A 298 5.86 1.87 2.51
N ARG A 299 4.69 1.26 2.73
CA ARG A 299 3.84 0.70 1.70
C ARG A 299 2.84 1.76 1.25
N MET A 300 2.74 1.96 -0.05
CA MET A 300 1.72 2.83 -0.62
C MET A 300 0.53 2.02 -1.15
N ASP A 301 -0.65 2.62 -1.14
CA ASP A 301 -1.81 2.18 -1.91
C ASP A 301 -1.86 3.07 -3.17
N GLY A 302 -1.40 2.56 -4.31
CA GLY A 302 -1.07 3.36 -5.49
C GLY A 302 0.22 4.15 -5.28
N LYS A 303 0.27 5.41 -5.75
CA LYS A 303 1.47 6.25 -5.70
C LYS A 303 1.44 7.33 -4.62
N ASP A 304 0.25 7.78 -4.22
CA ASP A 304 0.06 8.99 -3.42
C ASP A 304 -0.52 8.76 -2.03
N LYS A 305 -1.00 7.55 -1.75
CA LYS A 305 -1.67 7.23 -0.49
C LYS A 305 -0.84 6.28 0.34
N ILE A 306 -0.52 6.68 1.57
CA ILE A 306 0.19 5.82 2.52
C ILE A 306 -0.74 4.69 2.98
N GLY A 307 -0.37 3.46 2.64
CA GLY A 307 -1.07 2.25 3.09
C GLY A 307 -0.61 1.84 4.48
N GLU A 308 0.70 1.78 4.71
CA GLU A 308 1.26 1.37 6.01
C GLU A 308 2.72 1.81 6.16
N ILE A 309 3.14 2.11 7.39
CA ILE A 309 4.53 2.41 7.76
C ILE A 309 4.97 1.45 8.86
N ARG A 310 6.19 0.91 8.74
CA ARG A 310 6.76 0.00 9.72
C ARG A 310 8.25 0.22 9.92
N GLY A 311 8.71 -0.02 11.15
CA GLY A 311 10.09 -0.34 11.41
C GLY A 311 10.39 -1.77 10.94
N ILE A 312 11.65 -2.07 10.67
CA ILE A 312 12.08 -3.41 10.23
C ILE A 312 12.73 -4.16 11.39
N ALA A 313 13.44 -3.44 12.27
CA ALA A 313 13.97 -4.00 13.48
C ALA A 313 12.87 -4.21 14.55
N ASP A 314 13.19 -4.97 15.57
CA ASP A 314 12.46 -5.09 16.84
C ASP A 314 10.93 -5.32 16.72
N ASN A 315 10.55 -6.45 16.13
CA ASN A 315 9.13 -6.83 15.91
C ASN A 315 8.36 -5.84 15.02
N GLN A 316 9.05 -5.22 14.07
CA GLN A 316 8.49 -4.22 13.15
C GLN A 316 8.05 -2.93 13.85
N ASN A 317 8.57 -2.67 15.05
CA ASN A 317 8.41 -1.39 15.71
C ASN A 317 9.36 -0.36 15.10
N MET A 318 8.95 0.90 15.12
CA MET A 318 9.80 2.01 14.71
C MET A 318 10.87 2.26 15.77
N GLU A 319 12.13 2.29 15.35
CA GLU A 319 13.23 2.67 16.24
C GLU A 319 13.17 4.17 16.52
N PRO A 320 13.31 4.62 17.80
CA PRO A 320 13.17 6.03 18.15
C PRO A 320 14.09 6.97 17.35
N GLU A 321 15.30 6.53 17.04
CA GLU A 321 16.29 7.29 16.28
C GLU A 321 15.92 7.47 14.79
N MET A 322 14.97 6.67 14.27
CA MET A 322 14.48 6.76 12.89
C MET A 322 13.29 7.71 12.74
N MET A 323 12.70 8.18 13.83
CA MET A 323 11.49 9.01 13.78
C MET A 323 11.68 10.32 13.01
N SER A 324 12.80 11.01 13.22
CA SER A 324 13.09 12.27 12.50
C SER A 324 13.24 12.06 10.99
N ILE A 325 13.82 10.94 10.57
CA ILE A 325 13.99 10.56 9.16
C ILE A 325 12.63 10.25 8.53
N LEU A 326 11.78 9.55 9.27
CA LEU A 326 10.42 9.26 8.84
C LEU A 326 9.59 10.53 8.72
N GLU A 327 9.62 11.41 9.72
CA GLU A 327 8.86 12.67 9.72
C GLU A 327 9.22 13.57 8.52
N GLU A 328 10.52 13.62 8.16
CA GLU A 328 10.94 14.37 6.98
C GLU A 328 10.40 13.74 5.70
N LYS A 329 10.47 12.43 5.56
CA LYS A 329 9.92 11.71 4.40
C LYS A 329 8.41 11.88 4.27
N LEU A 330 7.69 11.89 5.38
CA LEU A 330 6.24 12.03 5.38
C LEU A 330 5.76 13.37 4.82
N LYS A 331 6.59 14.41 4.85
CA LYS A 331 6.25 15.71 4.25
C LYS A 331 6.06 15.66 2.74
N GLU A 332 6.61 14.64 2.08
CA GLU A 332 6.46 14.44 0.64
C GLU A 332 5.08 13.87 0.25
N PHE A 333 4.34 13.27 1.19
CA PHE A 333 3.09 12.58 0.89
C PHE A 333 1.86 13.44 1.22
N PRO A 334 0.91 13.57 0.28
CA PRO A 334 -0.26 14.43 0.44
C PRO A 334 -1.25 13.94 1.52
N ASP A 335 -1.29 12.65 1.81
CA ASP A 335 -2.20 12.04 2.80
C ASP A 335 -1.59 11.84 4.19
N ARG A 336 -0.43 12.48 4.48
CA ARG A 336 0.29 12.41 5.75
C ARG A 336 -0.61 12.57 6.97
N ASP A 337 -1.39 13.65 7.02
CA ASP A 337 -2.20 13.97 8.20
C ASP A 337 -3.31 12.95 8.42
N LYS A 338 -3.88 12.43 7.35
CA LYS A 338 -4.86 11.34 7.39
C LYS A 338 -4.23 10.05 7.91
N TYR A 339 -3.00 9.75 7.50
CA TYR A 339 -2.26 8.58 7.99
C TYR A 339 -1.95 8.74 9.49
N LEU A 340 -1.44 9.89 9.91
CA LEU A 340 -1.12 10.17 11.33
C LEU A 340 -2.35 10.08 12.22
N LYS A 341 -3.51 10.56 11.74
CA LYS A 341 -4.78 10.39 12.47
C LYS A 341 -5.12 8.91 12.65
N LYS A 342 -5.04 8.08 11.61
CA LYS A 342 -5.28 6.63 11.71
C LYS A 342 -4.35 5.96 12.72
N GLU A 343 -3.07 6.29 12.68
CA GLU A 343 -2.08 5.73 13.59
C GLU A 343 -2.40 6.09 15.05
N ASN A 344 -2.73 7.35 15.32
CA ASN A 344 -3.08 7.83 16.64
C ASN A 344 -4.40 7.19 17.13
N ASP A 345 -5.41 7.12 16.28
CA ASP A 345 -6.70 6.49 16.61
C ASP A 345 -6.50 5.01 16.99
N MET A 346 -5.66 4.27 16.25
CA MET A 346 -5.40 2.85 16.53
C MET A 346 -4.57 2.65 17.81
N LYS A 347 -3.60 3.52 18.08
CA LYS A 347 -2.84 3.51 19.35
C LYS A 347 -3.76 3.75 20.54
N LEU A 348 -4.62 4.75 20.46
CA LEU A 348 -5.56 5.10 21.52
C LEU A 348 -6.61 3.99 21.74
N LEU A 349 -7.16 3.43 20.64
CA LEU A 349 -8.11 2.31 20.73
C LEU A 349 -7.46 1.08 21.39
N THR A 350 -6.20 0.78 21.08
CA THR A 350 -5.45 -0.33 21.69
C THR A 350 -5.23 -0.08 23.19
N LEU A 351 -4.91 1.16 23.58
CA LEU A 351 -4.77 1.54 24.98
C LEU A 351 -6.10 1.37 25.73
N ILE A 352 -7.21 1.80 25.14
CA ILE A 352 -8.56 1.67 25.71
C ILE A 352 -8.95 0.20 25.87
N ASP A 353 -8.73 -0.63 24.84
CA ASP A 353 -9.00 -2.07 24.88
C ASP A 353 -8.24 -2.75 26.04
N LYS A 354 -6.95 -2.39 26.22
CA LYS A 354 -6.13 -2.88 27.33
C LYS A 354 -6.71 -2.44 28.68
N LYS A 355 -7.01 -1.15 28.84
CA LYS A 355 -7.58 -0.63 30.10
C LYS A 355 -8.87 -1.34 30.48
N VAL A 356 -9.78 -1.55 29.52
CA VAL A 356 -11.06 -2.24 29.75
C VAL A 356 -10.83 -3.70 30.12
N ASN A 357 -9.90 -4.40 29.49
CA ASN A 357 -9.55 -5.78 29.82
C ASN A 357 -8.89 -5.89 31.22
N ASP A 358 -8.13 -4.87 31.65
CA ASP A 358 -7.50 -4.78 32.96
C ASP A 358 -8.44 -4.20 34.04
N ASN A 359 -9.73 -3.93 33.72
CA ASN A 359 -10.72 -3.28 34.58
C ASN A 359 -10.30 -1.89 35.10
N ILE A 360 -9.60 -1.12 34.31
CA ILE A 360 -9.19 0.27 34.60
C ILE A 360 -10.25 1.21 34.03
N ASP A 361 -10.72 2.17 34.83
CA ASP A 361 -11.68 3.19 34.38
C ASP A 361 -11.10 4.05 33.28
N LEU A 362 -11.94 4.38 32.28
CA LEU A 362 -11.59 5.28 31.18
C LEU A 362 -11.75 6.74 31.61
N THR A 363 -10.86 7.60 31.11
CA THR A 363 -11.01 9.06 31.28
C THR A 363 -12.16 9.60 30.42
N LEU A 364 -12.58 10.83 30.67
CA LEU A 364 -13.63 11.49 29.88
C LEU A 364 -13.24 11.59 28.39
N GLU A 365 -12.00 11.89 28.10
CA GLU A 365 -11.48 12.00 26.72
C GLU A 365 -11.47 10.63 26.03
N GLU A 366 -11.10 9.56 26.74
CA GLU A 366 -11.14 8.20 26.22
C GLU A 366 -12.58 7.71 25.98
N LEU A 367 -13.53 8.12 26.85
CA LEU A 367 -14.96 7.84 26.62
C LEU A 367 -15.48 8.58 25.39
N LYS A 368 -15.20 9.89 25.25
CA LYS A 368 -15.58 10.66 24.07
C LYS A 368 -15.01 10.05 22.78
N PHE A 369 -13.75 9.65 22.81
CA PHE A 369 -13.13 8.97 21.69
C PHE A 369 -13.83 7.63 21.36
N LEU A 370 -14.01 6.74 22.34
CA LEU A 370 -14.63 5.41 22.15
C LEU A 370 -16.06 5.52 21.59
N TYR A 371 -16.83 6.52 22.05
CA TYR A 371 -18.18 6.77 21.60
C TYR A 371 -18.26 7.71 20.38
N GLU A 372 -17.11 8.07 19.80
CA GLU A 372 -16.99 8.89 18.59
C GLU A 372 -17.71 10.25 18.68
N ILE A 373 -17.68 10.87 19.87
CA ILE A 373 -18.39 12.14 20.15
C ILE A 373 -17.75 13.31 19.37
N ASP A 374 -16.40 13.37 19.35
CA ASP A 374 -15.64 14.47 18.73
C ASP A 374 -15.18 14.13 17.30
N GLY A 375 -15.46 12.91 16.82
CA GLY A 375 -15.12 12.49 15.46
C GLY A 375 -15.03 10.97 15.31
N GLN A 376 -15.06 10.52 14.06
CA GLN A 376 -14.98 9.08 13.75
C GLN A 376 -13.60 8.52 14.02
N ILE A 377 -13.55 7.30 14.57
CA ILE A 377 -12.33 6.51 14.70
C ILE A 377 -11.98 5.90 13.34
N ILE A 378 -10.80 6.23 12.82
CA ILE A 378 -10.35 5.79 11.51
C ILE A 378 -9.27 4.71 11.68
N GLY A 379 -9.55 3.48 11.18
CA GLY A 379 -8.61 2.37 11.15
C GLY A 379 -7.91 2.21 9.80
N PHE A 380 -7.00 1.24 9.71
CA PHE A 380 -6.32 0.87 8.46
C PHE A 380 -7.16 -0.05 7.57
N GLY A 381 -8.17 -0.73 8.13
CA GLY A 381 -9.08 -1.60 7.38
C GLY A 381 -10.14 -0.82 6.59
N TYR A 382 -10.79 -1.52 5.65
CA TYR A 382 -11.92 -0.97 4.86
C TYR A 382 -13.22 -0.83 5.64
N ARG A 383 -13.30 -1.41 6.85
CA ARG A 383 -14.49 -1.40 7.71
C ARG A 383 -14.13 -0.78 9.05
N LYS A 384 -15.16 -0.36 9.79
CA LYS A 384 -15.01 0.08 11.17
C LYS A 384 -14.37 -1.02 12.02
N ASP A 385 -13.42 -0.64 12.89
CA ASP A 385 -12.73 -1.59 13.75
C ASP A 385 -13.70 -2.29 14.70
N PRO A 386 -13.79 -3.62 14.69
CA PRO A 386 -14.74 -4.38 15.52
C PRO A 386 -14.49 -4.21 17.02
N ARG A 387 -13.28 -3.86 17.44
CA ARG A 387 -12.95 -3.62 18.86
C ARG A 387 -13.80 -2.52 19.47
N ILE A 388 -14.22 -1.53 18.71
CA ILE A 388 -15.07 -0.43 19.19
C ILE A 388 -16.35 -1.00 19.79
N GLU A 389 -17.04 -1.86 19.06
CA GLU A 389 -18.28 -2.48 19.53
C GLU A 389 -18.03 -3.55 20.61
N GLU A 390 -16.93 -4.30 20.53
CA GLU A 390 -16.53 -5.27 21.55
C GLU A 390 -16.28 -4.61 22.91
N ILE A 391 -15.60 -3.46 22.91
CA ILE A 391 -15.31 -2.67 24.11
C ILE A 391 -16.61 -2.09 24.69
N LYS A 392 -17.47 -1.47 23.86
CA LYS A 392 -18.74 -0.91 24.27
C LYS A 392 -19.64 -1.95 24.95
N ARG A 393 -19.72 -3.19 24.41
CA ARG A 393 -20.50 -4.29 25.00
C ARG A 393 -20.06 -4.70 26.40
N LYS A 394 -18.80 -4.48 26.77
CA LYS A 394 -18.27 -4.77 28.13
C LYS A 394 -18.56 -3.67 29.14
N ARG A 395 -19.16 -2.54 28.70
CA ARG A 395 -19.33 -1.33 29.50
C ARG A 395 -20.81 -1.03 29.81
N ASN A 396 -21.03 -0.21 30.80
CA ASN A 396 -22.36 0.33 31.09
C ASN A 396 -22.59 1.62 30.27
N GLU A 397 -23.23 1.47 29.12
CA GLU A 397 -23.46 2.55 28.16
C GLU A 397 -24.18 3.76 28.81
N ARG A 398 -25.17 3.54 29.65
CA ARG A 398 -25.93 4.61 30.33
C ARG A 398 -25.01 5.45 31.23
N ARG A 399 -24.15 4.78 32.01
CA ARG A 399 -23.16 5.42 32.88
C ARG A 399 -22.15 6.20 32.07
N ASP A 400 -21.63 5.61 30.98
CA ASP A 400 -20.64 6.25 30.13
C ASP A 400 -21.21 7.54 29.51
N TYR A 401 -22.43 7.52 28.97
CA TYR A 401 -23.10 8.72 28.45
C TYR A 401 -23.43 9.75 29.53
N SER A 402 -23.75 9.31 30.76
CA SER A 402 -23.95 10.24 31.87
C SER A 402 -22.69 11.03 32.20
N LEU A 403 -21.51 10.38 32.14
CA LEU A 403 -20.22 11.03 32.32
C LEU A 403 -19.86 11.95 31.15
N ILE A 404 -20.05 11.48 29.90
CA ILE A 404 -19.73 12.24 28.67
C ILE A 404 -20.51 13.56 28.64
N PHE A 405 -21.81 13.54 28.92
CA PHE A 405 -22.69 14.71 28.82
C PHE A 405 -22.94 15.42 30.15
N ASN A 406 -22.31 14.96 31.22
CA ASN A 406 -22.50 15.52 32.59
C ASN A 406 -23.98 15.62 33.00
N VAL A 407 -24.72 14.54 32.78
CA VAL A 407 -26.12 14.36 33.18
C VAL A 407 -26.25 13.19 34.14
N LYS A 408 -27.38 13.07 34.86
CA LYS A 408 -27.60 11.89 35.71
C LYS A 408 -27.89 10.66 34.86
N GLU A 409 -27.55 9.47 35.36
CA GLU A 409 -27.81 8.21 34.64
C GLU A 409 -29.30 8.04 34.30
N GLU A 410 -30.18 8.43 35.22
CA GLU A 410 -31.65 8.39 35.00
C GLU A 410 -32.19 9.36 33.95
N GLU A 411 -31.34 10.35 33.52
CA GLU A 411 -31.67 11.34 32.49
C GLU A 411 -31.11 10.90 31.10
N VAL A 412 -30.50 9.71 30.99
CA VAL A 412 -30.03 9.11 29.73
C VAL A 412 -31.05 8.09 29.24
N ALA A 413 -31.66 8.30 28.07
CA ALA A 413 -32.49 7.28 27.40
C ALA A 413 -31.59 6.47 26.46
N LEU A 414 -31.66 5.14 26.44
CA LEU A 414 -30.88 4.28 25.55
C LEU A 414 -31.57 3.97 24.22
N SER A 415 -32.84 4.40 24.07
CA SER A 415 -33.55 4.26 22.80
C SER A 415 -34.55 5.39 22.57
N GLN A 416 -34.92 5.62 21.31
CA GLN A 416 -35.99 6.58 20.95
C GLN A 416 -37.32 6.23 21.61
N LYS A 417 -37.65 4.95 21.72
CA LYS A 417 -38.86 4.49 22.38
C LYS A 417 -38.87 4.85 23.87
N GLU A 418 -37.77 4.71 24.57
CA GLU A 418 -37.62 5.10 25.97
C GLU A 418 -37.80 6.61 26.14
N TRP A 419 -37.15 7.41 25.31
CA TRP A 419 -37.28 8.86 25.29
C TRP A 419 -38.73 9.32 25.03
N LEU A 420 -39.40 8.76 24.02
CA LEU A 420 -40.78 9.11 23.67
C LEU A 420 -41.79 8.86 24.82
N ASN A 421 -41.51 7.91 25.70
CA ASN A 421 -42.36 7.66 26.87
C ASN A 421 -42.35 8.82 27.89
N ASN A 422 -41.27 9.56 27.99
CA ASN A 422 -41.16 10.74 28.86
C ASN A 422 -40.11 11.74 28.34
N PRO A 423 -40.41 12.50 27.27
CA PRO A 423 -39.45 13.37 26.64
C PRO A 423 -38.82 14.43 27.55
N LYS A 424 -39.59 14.92 28.55
CA LYS A 424 -39.12 15.96 29.48
C LYS A 424 -38.14 15.43 30.53
N LYS A 425 -38.08 14.13 30.76
CA LYS A 425 -37.15 13.50 31.71
C LYS A 425 -35.73 13.39 31.16
N PHE A 426 -35.64 13.02 29.90
CA PHE A 426 -34.36 12.61 29.32
C PHE A 426 -33.64 13.78 28.68
N LYS A 427 -32.40 14.00 29.09
CA LYS A 427 -31.51 15.04 28.56
C LYS A 427 -30.50 14.53 27.52
N ALA A 428 -30.26 13.21 27.50
CA ALA A 428 -29.32 12.59 26.54
C ALA A 428 -29.92 11.32 25.93
N LEU A 429 -29.70 11.14 24.61
CA LEU A 429 -30.03 9.94 23.85
C LEU A 429 -28.85 9.57 22.96
N PRO A 430 -28.17 8.40 23.17
CA PRO A 430 -27.07 7.95 22.33
C PRO A 430 -27.47 7.63 20.89
N GLY A 431 -28.71 7.13 20.69
CA GLY A 431 -29.20 6.67 19.39
C GLY A 431 -29.75 7.76 18.48
N ASN A 432 -30.35 7.32 17.37
CA ASN A 432 -31.03 8.18 16.41
C ASN A 432 -32.37 8.66 16.93
N ILE A 433 -32.79 9.84 16.49
CA ILE A 433 -34.17 10.33 16.59
C ILE A 433 -34.73 10.37 15.16
N ASP A 434 -35.68 9.49 14.87
CA ASP A 434 -36.40 9.48 13.59
C ASP A 434 -37.83 10.02 13.75
N LEU A 435 -38.00 11.25 13.33
CA LEU A 435 -39.26 11.97 13.24
C LEU A 435 -39.45 12.49 11.81
N GLY A 436 -39.00 11.71 10.81
CA GLY A 436 -38.98 12.10 9.40
C GLY A 436 -40.34 12.38 8.78
N SER A 437 -41.44 11.95 9.40
CA SER A 437 -42.81 12.26 8.99
C SER A 437 -43.39 13.51 9.64
N LEU A 438 -42.68 14.10 10.63
CA LEU A 438 -43.18 15.28 11.37
C LEU A 438 -43.15 16.52 10.49
N THR A 439 -44.29 17.22 10.36
CA THR A 439 -44.43 18.44 9.51
C THR A 439 -44.40 19.76 10.31
N SER A 440 -44.58 19.73 11.63
CA SER A 440 -44.51 20.87 12.55
C SER A 440 -43.72 20.51 13.80
N ALA A 441 -42.93 21.43 14.31
CA ALA A 441 -42.17 21.26 15.56
C ALA A 441 -42.93 21.77 16.80
N GLU A 442 -44.20 22.16 16.67
CA GLU A 442 -44.97 22.68 17.81
C GLU A 442 -45.06 21.62 18.92
N GLY A 443 -44.65 22.01 20.13
CA GLY A 443 -44.64 21.12 21.30
C GLY A 443 -43.54 20.03 21.31
N LEU A 444 -42.68 19.98 20.34
CA LEU A 444 -41.55 19.03 20.30
C LEU A 444 -40.50 19.37 21.36
N VAL A 445 -40.16 18.40 22.21
CA VAL A 445 -39.11 18.50 23.22
C VAL A 445 -38.03 17.49 22.92
N LEU A 446 -36.95 17.92 22.34
CA LEU A 446 -35.77 17.08 22.05
C LEU A 446 -34.81 17.01 23.26
N PRO A 447 -34.05 15.92 23.44
CA PRO A 447 -32.95 15.85 24.41
C PRO A 447 -31.89 16.94 24.13
N GLN A 448 -31.18 17.37 25.18
CA GLN A 448 -30.08 18.35 25.01
C GLN A 448 -28.88 17.78 24.23
N HIS A 449 -28.68 16.45 24.30
CA HIS A 449 -27.60 15.72 23.67
C HIS A 449 -28.13 14.51 22.92
N VAL A 450 -27.86 14.41 21.64
CA VAL A 450 -28.18 13.25 20.78
C VAL A 450 -26.84 12.72 20.22
N GLY A 451 -26.52 11.46 20.55
CA GLY A 451 -25.24 10.85 20.18
C GLY A 451 -25.16 10.41 18.70
N SER A 452 -26.31 10.37 18.00
CA SER A 452 -26.37 9.99 16.59
C SER A 452 -27.21 11.01 15.79
N SER A 453 -27.92 10.57 14.73
CA SER A 453 -28.60 11.47 13.79
C SER A 453 -30.02 11.86 14.24
N ILE A 454 -30.49 13.02 13.77
CA ILE A 454 -31.85 13.52 13.93
C ILE A 454 -32.49 13.66 12.54
N ASN A 455 -33.60 12.93 12.32
CA ASN A 455 -34.36 13.01 11.08
C ASN A 455 -35.65 13.82 11.30
N LEU A 456 -35.72 15.00 10.70
CA LEU A 456 -36.87 15.92 10.63
C LEU A 456 -37.12 16.29 9.14
N SER A 457 -37.02 15.32 8.24
CA SER A 457 -36.96 15.58 6.77
C SER A 457 -38.22 16.19 6.21
N SER A 458 -39.40 15.98 6.81
CA SER A 458 -40.68 16.54 6.35
C SER A 458 -41.02 17.91 7.00
N LEU A 459 -40.21 18.40 7.91
CA LEU A 459 -40.44 19.68 8.57
C LEU A 459 -40.29 20.83 7.56
N THR A 460 -41.33 21.66 7.42
CA THR A 460 -41.38 22.76 6.46
C THR A 460 -41.08 24.14 7.05
N SER A 461 -41.17 24.31 8.37
CA SER A 461 -40.83 25.51 9.14
C SER A 461 -40.03 25.12 10.38
N ALA A 462 -39.07 25.97 10.76
CA ALA A 462 -38.32 25.82 12.00
C ALA A 462 -38.97 26.53 13.19
N GLU A 463 -40.19 27.12 13.04
CA GLU A 463 -40.89 27.78 14.12
C GLU A 463 -41.18 26.79 15.26
N GLY A 464 -40.77 27.15 16.47
CA GLY A 464 -40.91 26.30 17.64
C GLY A 464 -39.90 25.17 17.75
N LEU A 465 -39.02 24.97 16.78
CA LEU A 465 -37.98 23.94 16.84
C LEU A 465 -36.83 24.38 17.75
N VAL A 466 -36.56 23.57 18.77
CA VAL A 466 -35.40 23.71 19.64
C VAL A 466 -34.51 22.46 19.42
N LEU A 467 -33.44 22.60 18.66
CA LEU A 467 -32.50 21.51 18.44
C LEU A 467 -31.59 21.27 19.65
N PRO A 468 -31.07 20.06 19.84
CA PRO A 468 -30.05 19.74 20.84
C PRO A 468 -28.82 20.65 20.78
N GLN A 469 -28.12 20.79 21.91
CA GLN A 469 -26.81 21.49 21.91
C GLN A 469 -25.72 20.71 21.22
N HIS A 470 -25.83 19.38 21.21
CA HIS A 470 -24.89 18.45 20.60
C HIS A 470 -25.63 17.36 19.82
N VAL A 471 -25.23 17.14 18.55
CA VAL A 471 -25.69 16.06 17.67
C VAL A 471 -24.47 15.38 17.11
N GLY A 472 -24.25 14.10 17.49
CA GLY A 472 -23.07 13.34 17.07
C GLY A 472 -23.13 12.85 15.62
N GLY A 473 -24.34 12.75 15.04
CA GLY A 473 -24.58 12.33 13.66
C GLY A 473 -25.13 13.44 12.76
N ASP A 474 -25.93 13.03 11.77
CA ASP A 474 -26.52 13.92 10.76
C ASP A 474 -27.79 14.63 11.26
N ILE A 475 -28.05 15.81 10.70
CA ILE A 475 -29.30 16.55 10.86
C ILE A 475 -30.01 16.63 9.51
N TYR A 476 -31.18 16.00 9.41
CA TYR A 476 -31.99 16.00 8.18
C TYR A 476 -33.15 16.99 8.31
N LEU A 477 -33.06 18.13 7.62
CA LEU A 477 -34.08 19.19 7.51
C LEU A 477 -34.36 19.46 6.02
N ARG A 478 -34.65 18.38 5.28
CA ARG A 478 -34.65 18.41 3.80
C ARG A 478 -35.74 19.26 3.18
N SER A 479 -36.90 19.38 3.85
CA SER A 479 -38.04 20.15 3.33
C SER A 479 -38.12 21.60 3.81
N LEU A 480 -37.17 22.03 4.64
CA LEU A 480 -37.12 23.40 5.16
C LEU A 480 -36.78 24.38 4.03
N ALA A 481 -37.72 25.34 3.78
CA ALA A 481 -37.55 26.32 2.68
C ALA A 481 -36.91 27.62 3.14
N SER A 482 -37.04 28.00 4.42
CA SER A 482 -36.44 29.19 5.07
C SER A 482 -35.68 28.78 6.32
N ALA A 483 -34.61 29.54 6.64
CA ALA A 483 -33.88 29.39 7.90
C ALA A 483 -34.48 30.22 9.06
N ASP A 484 -35.60 30.89 8.84
CA ASP A 484 -36.25 31.67 9.88
C ASP A 484 -36.57 30.84 11.12
N GLY A 485 -36.09 31.29 12.28
CA GLY A 485 -36.23 30.57 13.53
C GLY A 485 -35.34 29.35 13.72
N LEU A 486 -34.54 28.98 12.74
CA LEU A 486 -33.63 27.84 12.85
C LEU A 486 -32.37 28.19 13.65
N VAL A 487 -32.22 27.51 14.79
CA VAL A 487 -30.98 27.58 15.59
C VAL A 487 -30.34 26.22 15.57
N LEU A 488 -29.23 26.11 14.83
CA LEU A 488 -28.47 24.86 14.74
C LEU A 488 -27.60 24.62 15.98
N PRO A 489 -27.29 23.35 16.31
CA PRO A 489 -26.38 22.99 17.39
C PRO A 489 -24.99 23.61 17.19
N GLN A 490 -24.28 23.88 18.29
CA GLN A 490 -22.87 24.33 18.22
C GLN A 490 -21.95 23.21 17.73
N HIS A 491 -22.34 21.96 17.93
CA HIS A 491 -21.59 20.75 17.57
C HIS A 491 -22.46 19.80 16.75
N VAL A 492 -22.04 19.54 15.52
CA VAL A 492 -22.64 18.52 14.64
C VAL A 492 -21.51 17.63 14.10
N GLY A 493 -21.51 16.37 14.50
CA GLY A 493 -20.48 15.41 14.09
C GLY A 493 -20.66 14.87 12.67
N GLY A 494 -21.89 14.89 12.15
CA GLY A 494 -22.27 14.44 10.80
C GLY A 494 -22.61 15.57 9.86
N ASN A 495 -23.44 15.27 8.86
CA ASN A 495 -23.85 16.21 7.80
C ASN A 495 -25.10 17.01 8.21
N ILE A 496 -25.25 18.20 7.64
CA ILE A 496 -26.47 19.01 7.73
C ILE A 496 -27.14 19.04 6.36
N PHE A 497 -28.37 18.54 6.27
CA PHE A 497 -29.13 18.48 5.01
C PHE A 497 -30.24 19.53 5.01
N LEU A 498 -30.01 20.65 4.30
CA LEU A 498 -30.95 21.76 4.08
C LEU A 498 -31.25 21.91 2.59
N ARG A 499 -31.63 20.79 1.98
CA ARG A 499 -31.69 20.62 0.52
C ARG A 499 -32.60 21.60 -0.21
N HIS A 500 -33.74 22.00 0.41
CA HIS A 500 -34.71 22.91 -0.23
C HIS A 500 -34.58 24.38 0.24
N LEU A 501 -33.58 24.69 1.06
CA LEU A 501 -33.32 26.06 1.47
C LEU A 501 -32.89 26.91 0.26
N THR A 502 -33.66 27.98 -0.01
CA THR A 502 -33.45 28.85 -1.18
C THR A 502 -32.70 30.18 -0.85
N SER A 503 -32.68 30.57 0.44
CA SER A 503 -31.94 31.73 0.97
C SER A 503 -31.18 31.31 2.23
N ALA A 504 -29.98 31.86 2.42
CA ALA A 504 -29.20 31.66 3.66
C ALA A 504 -29.45 32.81 4.68
N GLU A 505 -30.36 33.72 4.40
CA GLU A 505 -30.73 34.77 5.36
C GLU A 505 -31.23 34.14 6.67
N GLY A 506 -30.64 34.60 7.79
CA GLY A 506 -30.94 34.06 9.12
C GLY A 506 -30.27 32.69 9.45
N LEU A 507 -29.58 32.04 8.49
CA LEU A 507 -28.90 30.79 8.75
C LEU A 507 -27.62 30.99 9.57
N VAL A 508 -27.58 30.42 10.77
CA VAL A 508 -26.39 30.40 11.63
C VAL A 508 -25.86 28.98 11.71
N LEU A 509 -24.73 28.72 11.08
CA LEU A 509 -24.07 27.41 11.10
C LEU A 509 -23.13 27.24 12.30
N PRO A 510 -22.86 25.98 12.73
CA PRO A 510 -21.88 25.68 13.78
C PRO A 510 -20.48 26.12 13.36
N LYS A 511 -19.61 26.44 14.33
CA LYS A 511 -18.21 26.84 14.04
C LYS A 511 -17.39 25.71 13.43
N GLN A 512 -17.72 24.46 13.74
CA GLN A 512 -17.08 23.26 13.22
C GLN A 512 -18.15 22.26 12.81
N LEU A 513 -17.98 21.64 11.65
CA LEU A 513 -18.87 20.63 11.10
C LEU A 513 -18.04 19.39 10.76
N GLY A 514 -18.32 18.27 11.46
CA GLY A 514 -17.60 17.01 11.26
C GLY A 514 -17.92 16.33 9.93
N GLY A 515 -19.13 16.56 9.40
CA GLY A 515 -19.56 16.11 8.06
C GLY A 515 -19.65 17.24 7.05
N GLY A 516 -20.49 17.03 6.02
CA GLY A 516 -20.74 18.02 4.96
C GLY A 516 -22.03 18.82 5.16
N ILE A 517 -22.25 19.78 4.26
CA ILE A 517 -23.47 20.57 4.22
C ILE A 517 -24.13 20.53 2.84
N ASP A 518 -25.44 20.27 2.82
CA ASP A 518 -26.24 20.24 1.59
C ASP A 518 -27.17 21.43 1.50
N LEU A 519 -26.74 22.43 0.72
CA LEU A 519 -27.44 23.67 0.40
C LEU A 519 -27.66 23.78 -1.11
N ARG A 520 -27.97 22.65 -1.77
CA ARG A 520 -27.98 22.56 -3.25
C ARG A 520 -28.99 23.48 -3.93
N SER A 521 -30.08 23.86 -3.27
CA SER A 521 -31.08 24.77 -3.85
C SER A 521 -30.82 26.26 -3.62
N LEU A 522 -29.72 26.59 -2.94
CA LEU A 522 -29.33 27.96 -2.71
C LEU A 522 -28.89 28.61 -4.04
N THR A 523 -29.48 29.76 -4.42
CA THR A 523 -29.23 30.42 -5.71
C THR A 523 -28.27 31.59 -5.60
N ASN A 524 -28.11 32.18 -4.40
CA ASN A 524 -27.10 33.20 -4.07
C ASN A 524 -26.46 32.89 -2.70
N ALA A 525 -25.36 33.51 -2.38
CA ALA A 525 -24.64 33.31 -1.13
C ALA A 525 -24.89 34.41 -0.09
N ASP A 526 -25.89 35.28 -0.30
CA ASP A 526 -26.21 36.38 0.61
C ASP A 526 -26.53 35.83 2.00
N GLY A 527 -25.82 36.30 3.00
CA GLY A 527 -25.97 35.86 4.40
C GLY A 527 -25.34 34.50 4.73
N LEU A 528 -24.74 33.80 3.77
CA LEU A 528 -24.12 32.49 4.03
C LEU A 528 -22.75 32.65 4.70
N VAL A 529 -22.61 32.17 5.93
CA VAL A 529 -21.34 32.08 6.64
C VAL A 529 -21.04 30.61 6.93
N LEU A 530 -20.12 30.03 6.16
CA LEU A 530 -19.71 28.65 6.36
C LEU A 530 -18.71 28.50 7.51
N PRO A 531 -18.66 27.34 8.18
CA PRO A 531 -17.65 27.02 9.19
C PRO A 531 -16.22 27.11 8.65
N GLN A 532 -15.24 27.39 9.50
CA GLN A 532 -13.83 27.43 9.06
C GLN A 532 -13.30 26.09 8.59
N HIS A 533 -13.87 24.98 9.10
CA HIS A 533 -13.55 23.60 8.71
C HIS A 533 -14.84 22.82 8.45
N VAL A 534 -14.89 22.11 7.32
CA VAL A 534 -15.98 21.20 6.93
C VAL A 534 -15.36 19.84 6.62
N GLY A 535 -15.68 18.84 7.44
CA GLY A 535 -15.13 17.48 7.33
C GLY A 535 -15.71 16.66 6.18
N GLY A 536 -16.74 17.14 5.48
CA GLY A 536 -17.39 16.46 4.36
C GLY A 536 -17.56 17.37 3.14
N ASN A 537 -18.59 17.07 2.34
CA ASN A 537 -18.87 17.79 1.09
C ASN A 537 -19.65 19.07 1.32
N ILE A 538 -19.41 20.07 0.45
CA ILE A 538 -20.21 21.30 0.35
C ILE A 538 -20.99 21.25 -0.96
N PHE A 539 -22.33 21.18 -0.87
CA PHE A 539 -23.21 21.17 -2.04
C PHE A 539 -23.89 22.53 -2.21
N LEU A 540 -23.43 23.29 -3.22
CA LEU A 540 -23.96 24.59 -3.65
C LEU A 540 -24.27 24.56 -5.17
N ARG A 541 -24.96 23.49 -5.60
CA ARG A 541 -25.08 23.15 -7.02
C ARG A 541 -25.84 24.17 -7.87
N HIS A 542 -26.83 24.90 -7.27
CA HIS A 542 -27.61 25.88 -7.99
C HIS A 542 -27.11 27.33 -7.79
N LEU A 543 -25.99 27.51 -7.10
CA LEU A 543 -25.37 28.82 -6.94
C LEU A 543 -24.86 29.30 -8.30
N THR A 544 -25.36 30.48 -8.74
CA THR A 544 -25.03 31.02 -10.07
C THR A 544 -23.97 32.13 -10.02
N SER A 545 -23.75 32.75 -8.86
CA SER A 545 -22.72 33.77 -8.58
C SER A 545 -21.95 33.41 -7.31
N ALA A 546 -20.66 33.72 -7.28
CA ALA A 546 -19.84 33.58 -6.08
C ALA A 546 -19.78 34.89 -5.26
N GLU A 547 -20.53 35.93 -5.64
CA GLU A 547 -20.61 37.16 -4.88
C GLU A 547 -21.12 36.89 -3.47
N GLY A 548 -20.42 37.38 -2.45
CA GLY A 548 -20.73 37.10 -1.04
C GLY A 548 -20.34 35.71 -0.53
N LEU A 549 -19.89 34.79 -1.36
CA LEU A 549 -19.50 33.44 -0.94
C LEU A 549 -18.14 33.44 -0.23
N VAL A 550 -18.12 33.05 1.03
CA VAL A 550 -16.89 32.80 1.80
C VAL A 550 -16.79 31.32 2.10
N LEU A 551 -15.90 30.61 1.38
CA LEU A 551 -15.65 29.19 1.62
C LEU A 551 -14.72 28.96 2.82
N PRO A 552 -14.79 27.79 3.48
CA PRO A 552 -13.88 27.38 4.56
C PRO A 552 -12.42 27.40 4.12
N GLN A 553 -11.49 27.51 5.07
CA GLN A 553 -10.06 27.31 4.77
C GLN A 553 -9.72 25.87 4.45
N HIS A 554 -10.46 24.91 5.06
CA HIS A 554 -10.25 23.45 4.88
C HIS A 554 -11.59 22.77 4.60
N VAL A 555 -11.62 21.96 3.55
CA VAL A 555 -12.73 21.09 3.17
C VAL A 555 -12.16 19.71 2.89
N ASP A 556 -12.52 18.70 3.71
CA ASP A 556 -12.01 17.34 3.53
C ASP A 556 -12.72 16.59 2.39
N GLY A 557 -13.90 17.02 2.01
CA GLY A 557 -14.73 16.46 0.93
C GLY A 557 -14.63 17.21 -0.39
N ASN A 558 -15.72 17.09 -1.18
CA ASN A 558 -15.88 17.77 -2.47
C ASN A 558 -16.57 19.13 -2.30
N ILE A 559 -16.28 20.03 -3.24
CA ILE A 559 -16.99 21.32 -3.38
C ILE A 559 -17.77 21.26 -4.69
N TYR A 560 -19.12 21.34 -4.64
CA TYR A 560 -19.98 21.31 -5.80
C TYR A 560 -20.58 22.70 -6.08
N LEU A 561 -20.09 23.36 -7.12
CA LEU A 561 -20.48 24.66 -7.64
C LEU A 561 -20.86 24.55 -9.12
N SER A 562 -21.59 23.49 -9.48
CA SER A 562 -21.80 23.08 -10.87
C SER A 562 -22.62 24.06 -11.72
N SER A 563 -23.35 25.04 -11.14
CA SER A 563 -24.07 26.07 -11.89
C SER A 563 -23.36 27.43 -11.94
N LEU A 564 -22.16 27.54 -11.32
CA LEU A 564 -21.41 28.78 -11.30
C LEU A 564 -20.89 29.12 -12.71
N ALA A 565 -21.33 30.26 -13.26
CA ALA A 565 -21.00 30.65 -14.62
C ALA A 565 -19.71 31.51 -14.72
N SER A 566 -19.35 32.24 -13.67
CA SER A 566 -18.12 33.05 -13.56
C SER A 566 -17.37 32.75 -12.26
N ALA A 567 -16.04 32.87 -12.30
CA ALA A 567 -15.20 32.79 -11.11
C ALA A 567 -15.04 34.14 -10.38
N ASP A 568 -15.73 35.22 -10.85
CA ASP A 568 -15.67 36.52 -10.21
C ASP A 568 -16.12 36.43 -8.75
N GLY A 569 -15.25 36.88 -7.84
CA GLY A 569 -15.49 36.81 -6.38
C GLY A 569 -15.26 35.42 -5.74
N LEU A 570 -14.97 34.37 -6.51
CA LEU A 570 -14.73 33.02 -5.97
C LEU A 570 -13.34 32.92 -5.33
N ILE A 571 -13.31 32.65 -4.04
CA ILE A 571 -12.08 32.33 -3.29
C ILE A 571 -12.19 30.89 -2.81
N LEU A 572 -11.42 30.00 -3.45
CA LEU A 572 -11.39 28.58 -3.06
C LEU A 572 -10.49 28.34 -1.83
N PRO A 573 -10.77 27.29 -1.04
CA PRO A 573 -9.94 26.85 0.07
C PRO A 573 -8.50 26.54 -0.35
N GLN A 574 -7.55 26.73 0.55
CA GLN A 574 -6.16 26.31 0.30
C GLN A 574 -6.02 24.78 0.26
N HIS A 575 -6.92 24.08 0.96
CA HIS A 575 -6.95 22.62 1.03
C HIS A 575 -8.34 22.06 0.72
N VAL A 576 -8.44 21.21 -0.30
CA VAL A 576 -9.63 20.45 -0.67
C VAL A 576 -9.22 18.99 -0.79
N GLY A 577 -9.76 18.15 0.09
CA GLY A 577 -9.38 16.74 0.18
C GLY A 577 -9.83 15.88 -1.00
N ASN A 578 -10.93 16.30 -1.68
CA ASN A 578 -11.46 15.62 -2.86
C ASN A 578 -11.63 16.59 -4.03
N SER A 579 -12.71 16.46 -4.82
CA SER A 579 -12.89 17.15 -6.10
C SER A 579 -13.56 18.52 -5.98
N ILE A 580 -13.31 19.36 -6.98
CA ILE A 580 -14.00 20.64 -7.19
C ILE A 580 -14.80 20.53 -8.50
N ASP A 581 -16.12 20.77 -8.42
CA ASP A 581 -17.03 20.77 -9.56
C ASP A 581 -17.42 22.22 -9.92
N LEU A 582 -16.88 22.71 -11.00
CA LEU A 582 -17.13 24.01 -11.64
C LEU A 582 -17.58 23.79 -13.09
N SER A 583 -18.39 22.77 -13.34
CA SER A 583 -18.69 22.27 -14.69
C SER A 583 -19.41 23.27 -15.60
N SER A 584 -20.11 24.27 -15.08
CA SER A 584 -20.71 25.36 -15.89
C SER A 584 -19.81 26.59 -16.10
N LEU A 585 -18.60 26.61 -15.53
CA LEU A 585 -17.71 27.75 -15.67
C LEU A 585 -17.24 27.91 -17.11
N ALA A 586 -17.58 29.06 -17.74
CA ALA A 586 -17.26 29.29 -19.13
C ALA A 586 -15.86 29.93 -19.37
N SER A 587 -15.29 30.57 -18.34
CA SER A 587 -13.97 31.22 -18.38
C SER A 587 -13.22 31.03 -17.06
N ALA A 588 -11.92 30.76 -17.16
CA ALA A 588 -11.05 30.62 -15.99
C ALA A 588 -10.50 31.99 -15.48
N LYS A 589 -10.90 33.08 -16.08
CA LYS A 589 -10.45 34.41 -15.65
C LYS A 589 -10.83 34.64 -14.19
N GLY A 590 -9.85 34.97 -13.35
CA GLY A 590 -10.04 35.20 -11.92
C GLY A 590 -10.09 33.92 -11.08
N LEU A 591 -10.08 32.72 -11.68
CA LEU A 591 -10.07 31.45 -10.95
C LEU A 591 -8.70 31.19 -10.32
N VAL A 592 -8.66 31.02 -9.00
CA VAL A 592 -7.47 30.62 -8.26
C VAL A 592 -7.74 29.27 -7.62
N LEU A 593 -7.10 28.23 -8.14
CA LEU A 593 -7.22 26.87 -7.63
C LEU A 593 -6.24 26.60 -6.46
N PRO A 594 -6.54 25.65 -5.55
CA PRO A 594 -5.61 25.22 -4.51
C PRO A 594 -4.34 24.62 -5.11
N LYS A 595 -3.20 24.73 -4.43
CA LYS A 595 -1.92 24.19 -4.93
C LYS A 595 -1.90 22.67 -5.05
N GLN A 596 -2.70 21.98 -4.25
CA GLN A 596 -2.85 20.53 -4.23
C GLN A 596 -4.33 20.18 -4.13
N LEU A 597 -4.74 19.18 -4.87
CA LEU A 597 -6.11 18.67 -4.89
C LEU A 597 -6.09 17.14 -4.81
N GLY A 598 -6.70 16.59 -3.76
CA GLY A 598 -6.76 15.15 -3.56
C GLY A 598 -7.70 14.41 -4.54
N GLY A 599 -8.65 15.11 -5.14
CA GLY A 599 -9.60 14.59 -6.12
C GLY A 599 -9.41 15.19 -7.52
N GLY A 600 -10.52 15.30 -8.26
CA GLY A 600 -10.54 15.81 -9.63
C GLY A 600 -11.02 17.27 -9.74
N ILE A 601 -10.80 17.85 -10.91
CA ILE A 601 -11.30 19.17 -11.30
C ILE A 601 -12.24 18.99 -12.49
N TYR A 602 -13.47 19.52 -12.38
CA TYR A 602 -14.46 19.46 -13.42
C TYR A 602 -14.77 20.88 -13.94
N LEU A 603 -14.31 21.16 -15.15
CA LEU A 603 -14.43 22.44 -15.87
C LEU A 603 -14.97 22.17 -17.28
N SER A 604 -15.99 21.31 -17.38
CA SER A 604 -16.45 20.73 -18.64
C SER A 604 -17.02 21.73 -19.63
N SER A 605 -17.44 22.93 -19.18
CA SER A 605 -17.94 24.01 -20.07
C SER A 605 -16.88 25.06 -20.41
N LEU A 606 -15.65 24.90 -19.93
CA LEU A 606 -14.59 25.88 -20.17
C LEU A 606 -14.23 25.93 -21.66
N ALA A 607 -14.41 27.13 -22.27
CA ALA A 607 -14.21 27.29 -23.71
C ALA A 607 -12.75 27.62 -24.11
N SER A 608 -11.98 28.25 -23.21
CA SER A 608 -10.55 28.60 -23.38
C SER A 608 -9.78 28.31 -22.10
N ALA A 609 -8.53 27.94 -22.24
CA ALA A 609 -7.61 27.78 -21.10
C ALA A 609 -6.96 29.08 -20.64
N ASP A 610 -7.32 30.23 -21.23
CA ASP A 610 -6.78 31.54 -20.86
C ASP A 610 -7.01 31.83 -19.38
N GLY A 611 -5.92 32.07 -18.65
CA GLY A 611 -5.94 32.33 -17.22
C GLY A 611 -6.12 31.11 -16.33
N LEU A 612 -6.22 29.89 -16.89
CA LEU A 612 -6.31 28.66 -16.11
C LEU A 612 -4.92 28.26 -15.56
N ILE A 613 -4.81 28.21 -14.24
CA ILE A 613 -3.63 27.69 -13.55
C ILE A 613 -4.06 26.46 -12.75
N LEU A 614 -3.69 25.28 -13.25
CA LEU A 614 -3.99 24.03 -12.58
C LEU A 614 -2.99 23.71 -11.45
N PRO A 615 -3.40 22.96 -10.41
CA PRO A 615 -2.50 22.46 -9.35
C PRO A 615 -1.41 21.59 -9.93
N GLN A 616 -0.24 21.51 -9.29
CA GLN A 616 0.85 20.63 -9.71
C GLN A 616 0.48 19.13 -9.63
N HIS A 617 -0.43 18.77 -8.72
CA HIS A 617 -0.91 17.41 -8.53
C HIS A 617 -2.44 17.42 -8.46
N VAL A 618 -3.06 16.56 -9.25
CA VAL A 618 -4.50 16.27 -9.26
C VAL A 618 -4.67 14.78 -9.02
N GLY A 619 -5.20 14.41 -7.86
CA GLY A 619 -5.30 13.00 -7.42
C GLY A 619 -6.30 12.16 -8.21
N ASN A 620 -7.22 12.79 -8.97
CA ASN A 620 -8.20 12.12 -9.82
C ASN A 620 -8.28 12.82 -11.19
N SER A 621 -9.46 12.89 -11.80
CA SER A 621 -9.66 13.32 -13.20
C SER A 621 -9.65 14.84 -13.38
N ILE A 622 -9.25 15.26 -14.59
CA ILE A 622 -9.41 16.63 -15.09
C ILE A 622 -10.39 16.61 -16.25
N ASP A 623 -11.50 17.36 -16.14
CA ASP A 623 -12.49 17.49 -17.22
C ASP A 623 -12.43 18.88 -17.83
N LEU A 624 -11.93 18.96 -19.04
CA LEU A 624 -11.83 20.14 -19.89
C LEU A 624 -12.50 19.83 -21.24
N SER A 625 -13.62 19.11 -21.20
CA SER A 625 -14.25 18.52 -22.41
C SER A 625 -14.63 19.53 -23.48
N SER A 626 -14.93 20.78 -23.12
CA SER A 626 -15.35 21.83 -24.11
C SER A 626 -14.19 22.62 -24.71
N LEU A 627 -12.94 22.40 -24.28
CA LEU A 627 -11.80 23.05 -24.92
C LEU A 627 -11.65 22.58 -26.37
N THR A 628 -11.56 23.54 -27.28
CA THR A 628 -11.35 23.29 -28.71
C THR A 628 -9.91 23.53 -29.16
N SER A 629 -9.12 24.29 -28.38
CA SER A 629 -7.68 24.53 -28.54
C SER A 629 -6.94 24.28 -27.23
N ALA A 630 -5.70 23.86 -27.30
CA ALA A 630 -4.81 23.72 -26.16
C ALA A 630 -3.99 24.99 -25.86
N ASP A 631 -4.24 26.12 -26.55
CA ASP A 631 -3.54 27.37 -26.35
C ASP A 631 -3.67 27.83 -24.89
N GLY A 632 -2.53 28.10 -24.25
CA GLY A 632 -2.46 28.50 -22.85
C GLY A 632 -2.70 27.38 -21.84
N LEU A 633 -3.00 26.15 -22.26
CA LEU A 633 -3.22 25.01 -21.35
C LEU A 633 -1.91 24.46 -20.79
N VAL A 634 -1.76 24.52 -19.48
CA VAL A 634 -0.64 23.89 -18.76
C VAL A 634 -1.22 22.82 -17.84
N LEU A 635 -1.06 21.56 -18.21
CA LEU A 635 -1.51 20.42 -17.39
C LEU A 635 -0.52 20.10 -16.26
N PRO A 636 -0.98 19.51 -15.15
CA PRO A 636 -0.13 19.02 -14.05
C PRO A 636 0.86 17.98 -14.52
N GLN A 637 1.98 17.82 -13.80
CA GLN A 637 2.94 16.72 -14.09
C GLN A 637 2.35 15.33 -13.83
N HIS A 638 1.41 15.22 -12.88
CA HIS A 638 0.78 13.96 -12.49
C HIS A 638 -0.74 14.14 -12.40
N VAL A 639 -1.48 13.24 -13.05
CA VAL A 639 -2.94 13.13 -12.96
C VAL A 639 -3.27 11.68 -12.60
N GLY A 640 -3.84 11.48 -11.42
CA GLY A 640 -4.16 10.13 -10.90
C GLY A 640 -5.33 9.45 -11.61
N GLY A 641 -6.24 10.21 -12.24
CA GLY A 641 -7.41 9.74 -12.97
C GLY A 641 -7.36 10.04 -14.47
N ASN A 642 -8.51 10.41 -15.03
CA ASN A 642 -8.69 10.63 -16.47
C ASN A 642 -8.42 12.08 -16.86
N ILE A 643 -8.04 12.29 -18.12
CA ILE A 643 -7.99 13.61 -18.77
C ILE A 643 -9.02 13.61 -19.90
N PHE A 644 -10.04 14.49 -19.80
CA PHE A 644 -11.07 14.64 -20.82
C PHE A 644 -10.86 15.95 -21.60
N LEU A 645 -10.49 15.83 -22.88
CA LEU A 645 -10.30 16.89 -23.87
C LEU A 645 -11.11 16.56 -25.13
N ARG A 646 -12.40 16.27 -24.93
CA ARG A 646 -13.29 15.62 -25.92
C ARG A 646 -13.49 16.39 -27.19
N HIS A 647 -13.46 17.74 -27.13
CA HIS A 647 -13.69 18.60 -28.30
C HIS A 647 -12.39 19.22 -28.83
N LEU A 648 -11.24 18.85 -28.30
CA LEU A 648 -9.95 19.30 -28.81
C LEU A 648 -9.75 18.77 -30.24
N THR A 649 -9.55 19.67 -31.20
CA THR A 649 -9.44 19.32 -32.64
C THR A 649 -7.99 19.31 -33.13
N SER A 650 -7.06 19.97 -32.43
CA SER A 650 -5.61 20.02 -32.71
C SER A 650 -4.83 19.76 -31.43
N ALA A 651 -3.71 19.07 -31.53
CA ALA A 651 -2.78 18.88 -30.44
C ALA A 651 -1.68 19.98 -30.37
N GLU A 652 -1.75 20.99 -31.24
CA GLU A 652 -0.82 22.11 -31.22
C GLU A 652 -0.86 22.80 -29.84
N GLY A 653 0.29 22.97 -29.21
CA GLY A 653 0.40 23.55 -27.86
C GLY A 653 0.04 22.61 -26.70
N LEU A 654 -0.48 21.40 -26.96
CA LEU A 654 -0.83 20.44 -25.91
C LEU A 654 0.41 19.77 -25.30
N VAL A 655 0.62 19.99 -24.02
CA VAL A 655 1.64 19.28 -23.24
C VAL A 655 0.94 18.41 -22.21
N LEU A 656 0.94 17.09 -22.44
CA LEU A 656 0.35 16.10 -21.53
C LEU A 656 1.31 15.81 -20.35
N PRO A 657 0.76 15.36 -19.19
CA PRO A 657 1.55 14.90 -18.05
C PRO A 657 2.47 13.73 -18.42
N GLN A 658 3.56 13.55 -17.69
CA GLN A 658 4.43 12.37 -17.86
C GLN A 658 3.70 11.07 -17.50
N HIS A 659 2.78 11.13 -16.53
CA HIS A 659 2.02 9.96 -16.05
C HIS A 659 0.54 10.31 -15.91
N VAL A 660 -0.32 9.46 -16.46
CA VAL A 660 -1.79 9.52 -16.33
C VAL A 660 -2.28 8.17 -15.84
N GLY A 661 -2.88 8.16 -14.65
CA GLY A 661 -3.36 6.91 -14.03
C GLY A 661 -4.61 6.32 -14.69
N GLY A 662 -5.41 7.13 -15.37
CA GLY A 662 -6.65 6.75 -16.06
C GLY A 662 -6.61 6.88 -17.58
N ASN A 663 -7.75 7.25 -18.16
CA ASN A 663 -7.94 7.40 -19.61
C ASN A 663 -7.55 8.80 -20.10
N ILE A 664 -7.12 8.88 -21.34
CA ILE A 664 -6.98 10.15 -22.08
C ILE A 664 -8.03 10.15 -23.21
N ASP A 665 -8.95 11.10 -23.17
CA ASP A 665 -10.03 11.23 -24.13
C ASP A 665 -9.78 12.42 -25.07
N LEU A 666 -9.28 12.13 -26.26
CA LEU A 666 -8.96 13.04 -27.34
C LEU A 666 -9.79 12.68 -28.60
N ARG A 667 -11.04 12.26 -28.38
CA ARG A 667 -11.89 11.67 -29.43
C ARG A 667 -12.17 12.54 -30.64
N SER A 668 -12.05 13.86 -30.53
CA SER A 668 -12.28 14.79 -31.67
C SER A 668 -10.99 15.22 -32.36
N LEU A 669 -9.83 14.70 -31.92
CA LEU A 669 -8.55 15.03 -32.54
C LEU A 669 -8.49 14.49 -33.96
N ALA A 670 -8.32 15.38 -34.96
CA ALA A 670 -8.32 15.02 -36.37
C ALA A 670 -6.93 14.66 -36.92
N SER A 671 -5.85 15.18 -36.34
CA SER A 671 -4.45 14.91 -36.67
C SER A 671 -3.66 14.66 -35.37
N ALA A 672 -2.64 13.79 -35.45
CA ALA A 672 -1.68 13.58 -34.37
C ALA A 672 -0.47 14.55 -34.41
N ASP A 673 -0.46 15.51 -35.34
CA ASP A 673 0.61 16.51 -35.42
C ASP A 673 0.74 17.28 -34.10
N GLY A 674 1.97 17.28 -33.56
CA GLY A 674 2.25 17.91 -32.28
C GLY A 674 1.82 17.13 -31.04
N LEU A 675 1.17 15.98 -31.17
CA LEU A 675 0.75 15.15 -30.03
C LEU A 675 1.95 14.40 -29.43
N VAL A 676 2.25 14.71 -28.19
CA VAL A 676 3.23 13.96 -27.37
C VAL A 676 2.49 13.28 -26.22
N LEU A 677 2.38 11.95 -26.31
CA LEU A 677 1.71 11.15 -25.29
C LEU A 677 2.63 10.90 -24.08
N PRO A 678 2.04 10.69 -22.87
CA PRO A 678 2.75 10.33 -21.65
C PRO A 678 3.62 9.08 -21.80
N GLU A 679 4.65 8.96 -20.97
CA GLU A 679 5.48 7.74 -20.89
C GLU A 679 4.68 6.53 -20.39
N SER A 680 3.70 6.77 -19.49
CA SER A 680 2.80 5.73 -19.00
C SER A 680 1.36 6.22 -18.88
N ILE A 681 0.43 5.37 -19.31
CA ILE A 681 -1.02 5.59 -19.26
C ILE A 681 -1.65 4.32 -18.73
N GLY A 682 -2.35 4.43 -17.59
CA GLY A 682 -2.98 3.28 -16.92
C GLY A 682 -4.29 2.84 -17.58
N GLY A 683 -4.95 3.71 -18.38
CA GLY A 683 -6.23 3.47 -19.00
C GLY A 683 -6.21 3.55 -20.53
N ARG A 684 -7.40 3.78 -21.10
CA ARG A 684 -7.60 3.87 -22.55
C ARG A 684 -7.15 5.22 -23.11
N ILE A 685 -6.60 5.18 -24.32
CA ILE A 685 -6.42 6.37 -25.17
C ILE A 685 -7.53 6.37 -26.22
N ASP A 686 -8.35 7.41 -26.25
CA ASP A 686 -9.41 7.61 -27.26
C ASP A 686 -8.97 8.63 -28.31
N LEU A 687 -8.64 8.15 -29.49
CA LEU A 687 -8.28 8.91 -30.69
C LEU A 687 -9.24 8.54 -31.83
N SER A 688 -10.51 8.38 -31.49
CA SER A 688 -11.51 7.76 -32.37
C SER A 688 -11.87 8.56 -33.63
N SER A 689 -11.52 9.84 -33.72
CA SER A 689 -11.67 10.65 -34.96
C SER A 689 -10.40 10.75 -35.81
N LEU A 690 -9.29 10.17 -35.35
CA LEU A 690 -8.02 10.24 -36.09
C LEU A 690 -8.12 9.42 -37.37
N THR A 691 -7.90 10.04 -38.52
CA THR A 691 -8.02 9.41 -39.84
C THR A 691 -6.68 8.98 -40.47
N SER A 692 -5.53 9.56 -40.00
CA SER A 692 -4.15 9.18 -40.33
C SER A 692 -3.37 8.96 -39.06
N ALA A 693 -2.42 8.04 -39.07
CA ALA A 693 -1.46 7.82 -37.99
C ALA A 693 -0.14 8.63 -38.13
N ASP A 694 -0.07 9.50 -39.15
CA ASP A 694 1.10 10.38 -39.33
C ASP A 694 1.33 11.21 -38.08
N GLY A 695 2.58 11.19 -37.56
CA GLY A 695 2.95 11.89 -36.35
C GLY A 695 2.55 11.20 -35.04
N LEU A 696 1.76 10.12 -35.05
CA LEU A 696 1.34 9.42 -33.84
C LEU A 696 2.47 8.55 -33.25
N ILE A 697 2.90 8.87 -32.04
CA ILE A 697 3.86 8.08 -31.28
C ILE A 697 3.19 7.60 -30.00
N LEU A 698 2.88 6.30 -29.94
CA LEU A 698 2.30 5.69 -28.75
C LEU A 698 3.38 5.36 -27.70
N PRO A 699 3.05 5.32 -26.40
CA PRO A 699 3.97 4.94 -25.32
C PRO A 699 4.52 3.53 -25.53
N LYS A 700 5.75 3.29 -25.08
CA LYS A 700 6.40 1.95 -25.21
C LYS A 700 5.67 0.86 -24.43
N GLN A 701 4.99 1.23 -23.36
CA GLN A 701 4.12 0.36 -22.55
C GLN A 701 2.78 1.05 -22.37
N LEU A 702 1.70 0.31 -22.65
CA LEU A 702 0.34 0.77 -22.49
C LEU A 702 -0.49 -0.38 -21.90
N ASP A 703 -0.94 -0.21 -20.66
CA ASP A 703 -1.74 -1.20 -19.96
C ASP A 703 -3.22 -1.15 -20.38
N GLY A 704 -3.65 -0.02 -20.94
CA GLY A 704 -5.01 0.20 -21.40
C GLY A 704 -5.24 -0.12 -22.87
N SER A 705 -6.36 0.36 -23.40
CA SER A 705 -6.81 0.17 -24.79
C SER A 705 -6.50 1.38 -25.65
N VAL A 706 -6.41 1.20 -26.96
CA VAL A 706 -6.30 2.27 -27.95
C VAL A 706 -7.51 2.23 -28.88
N ASP A 707 -8.20 3.37 -29.03
CA ASP A 707 -9.28 3.54 -29.99
C ASP A 707 -8.82 4.39 -31.17
N LEU A 708 -8.69 3.77 -32.33
CA LEU A 708 -8.32 4.34 -33.61
C LEU A 708 -9.36 3.96 -34.69
N ARG A 709 -10.64 3.93 -34.29
CA ARG A 709 -11.72 3.38 -35.12
C ARG A 709 -11.91 4.07 -36.44
N SER A 710 -11.53 5.33 -36.59
CA SER A 710 -11.66 6.07 -37.85
C SER A 710 -10.42 5.99 -38.75
N LEU A 711 -9.37 5.31 -38.30
CA LEU A 711 -8.15 5.13 -39.07
C LEU A 711 -8.42 4.28 -40.33
N THR A 712 -8.10 4.82 -41.51
CA THR A 712 -8.38 4.16 -42.79
C THR A 712 -7.17 3.50 -43.42
N SER A 713 -5.95 3.90 -43.04
CA SER A 713 -4.65 3.28 -43.38
C SER A 713 -3.83 3.06 -42.12
N ALA A 714 -3.00 2.01 -42.13
CA ALA A 714 -2.03 1.76 -41.06
C ALA A 714 -0.66 2.40 -41.35
N ASP A 715 -0.51 3.15 -42.43
CA ASP A 715 0.72 3.86 -42.76
C ASP A 715 1.10 4.80 -41.61
N GLY A 716 2.35 4.74 -41.16
CA GLY A 716 2.87 5.54 -40.04
C GLY A 716 2.48 5.04 -38.64
N LEU A 717 1.57 4.05 -38.51
CA LEU A 717 1.15 3.53 -37.21
C LEU A 717 2.23 2.69 -36.53
N ILE A 718 2.74 3.15 -35.40
CA ILE A 718 3.72 2.42 -34.58
C ILE A 718 3.05 2.06 -33.24
N LEU A 719 2.70 0.77 -33.10
CA LEU A 719 2.13 0.23 -31.86
C LEU A 719 3.22 -0.23 -30.88
N PRO A 720 2.96 -0.19 -29.57
CA PRO A 720 3.88 -0.72 -28.56
C PRO A 720 4.06 -2.24 -28.73
N LYS A 721 5.20 -2.77 -28.28
CA LYS A 721 5.49 -4.23 -28.35
C LYS A 721 4.52 -5.07 -27.54
N GLN A 722 3.96 -4.50 -26.49
CA GLN A 722 2.95 -5.12 -25.61
C GLN A 722 1.84 -4.11 -25.33
N LEU A 723 0.60 -4.57 -25.41
CA LEU A 723 -0.59 -3.78 -25.10
C LEU A 723 -1.48 -4.59 -24.15
N GLY A 724 -1.75 -4.06 -22.99
CA GLY A 724 -2.56 -4.74 -21.96
C GLY A 724 -4.04 -4.78 -22.28
N GLY A 725 -4.56 -3.81 -23.05
CA GLY A 725 -5.96 -3.68 -23.43
C GLY A 725 -6.27 -4.06 -24.87
N SER A 726 -7.36 -3.49 -25.43
CA SER A 726 -7.86 -3.74 -26.78
C SER A 726 -7.38 -2.68 -27.77
N ILE A 727 -7.37 -3.04 -29.06
CA ILE A 727 -7.17 -2.10 -30.18
C ILE A 727 -8.43 -2.06 -31.03
N ASP A 728 -8.97 -0.86 -31.30
CA ASP A 728 -10.07 -0.64 -32.27
C ASP A 728 -9.51 0.01 -33.56
N LEU A 729 -9.46 -0.73 -34.61
CA LEU A 729 -9.09 -0.35 -35.98
C LEU A 729 -10.23 -0.68 -36.93
N SER A 730 -11.47 -0.44 -36.52
CA SER A 730 -12.68 -0.96 -37.17
C SER A 730 -12.96 -0.37 -38.54
N SER A 731 -12.36 0.73 -38.94
CA SER A 731 -12.47 1.31 -40.30
C SER A 731 -11.30 0.93 -41.22
N LEU A 732 -10.31 0.20 -40.75
CA LEU A 732 -9.17 -0.20 -41.55
C LEU A 732 -9.59 -1.19 -42.65
N ALA A 733 -9.38 -0.84 -43.89
CA ALA A 733 -9.84 -1.67 -45.06
C ALA A 733 -8.76 -2.63 -45.56
N SER A 734 -7.47 -2.35 -45.38
CA SER A 734 -6.28 -3.19 -45.67
C SER A 734 -5.39 -3.36 -44.46
N ALA A 735 -4.68 -4.48 -44.40
CA ALA A 735 -3.64 -4.72 -43.38
C ALA A 735 -2.24 -4.26 -43.82
N ASP A 736 -2.15 -3.61 -45.00
CA ASP A 736 -0.86 -3.08 -45.49
C ASP A 736 -0.26 -2.09 -44.49
N GLY A 737 1.01 -2.26 -44.15
CA GLY A 737 1.71 -1.43 -43.18
C GLY A 737 1.37 -1.72 -41.70
N LEU A 738 0.35 -2.55 -41.39
CA LEU A 738 -0.04 -2.82 -40.02
C LEU A 738 0.92 -3.76 -39.29
N ILE A 739 1.58 -3.23 -38.28
CA ILE A 739 2.45 -4.00 -37.39
C ILE A 739 1.80 -4.07 -36.00
N LEU A 740 1.25 -5.23 -35.66
CA LEU A 740 0.58 -5.45 -34.38
C LEU A 740 1.60 -5.82 -33.28
N PRO A 741 1.26 -5.57 -31.99
CA PRO A 741 2.08 -5.99 -30.85
C PRO A 741 2.22 -7.53 -30.81
N LYS A 742 3.31 -8.03 -30.27
CA LYS A 742 3.50 -9.49 -30.08
C LYS A 742 2.49 -10.08 -29.10
N GLN A 743 2.04 -9.28 -28.12
CA GLN A 743 1.08 -9.68 -27.10
C GLN A 743 0.01 -8.61 -26.96
N LEU A 744 -1.26 -9.06 -26.92
CA LEU A 744 -2.45 -8.24 -26.75
C LEU A 744 -3.32 -8.82 -25.64
N GLY A 745 -3.45 -8.10 -24.54
CA GLY A 745 -4.25 -8.53 -23.39
C GLY A 745 -5.77 -8.41 -23.60
N GLY A 746 -6.21 -7.66 -24.61
CA GLY A 746 -7.62 -7.47 -24.96
C GLY A 746 -7.99 -7.96 -26.35
N SER A 747 -9.00 -7.32 -26.96
CA SER A 747 -9.55 -7.65 -28.27
C SER A 747 -8.93 -6.79 -29.38
N ILE A 748 -8.93 -7.29 -30.60
CA ILE A 748 -8.64 -6.52 -31.80
C ILE A 748 -9.87 -6.41 -32.68
N ASP A 749 -10.24 -5.18 -33.07
CA ASP A 749 -11.36 -4.92 -33.98
C ASP A 749 -10.84 -4.47 -35.35
N LEU A 750 -10.95 -5.35 -36.34
CA LEU A 750 -10.57 -5.17 -37.74
C LEU A 750 -11.78 -5.51 -38.62
N ARG A 751 -12.99 -5.12 -38.17
CA ARG A 751 -14.25 -5.56 -38.80
C ARG A 751 -14.40 -5.17 -40.26
N SER A 752 -13.81 -4.08 -40.72
CA SER A 752 -13.86 -3.61 -42.12
C SER A 752 -12.82 -4.23 -43.03
N LEU A 753 -11.90 -5.02 -42.48
CA LEU A 753 -10.86 -5.69 -43.24
C LEU A 753 -11.48 -6.71 -44.18
N THR A 754 -11.21 -6.61 -45.52
CA THR A 754 -11.79 -7.47 -46.54
C THR A 754 -10.88 -8.62 -46.97
N SER A 755 -9.58 -8.52 -46.74
CA SER A 755 -8.55 -9.55 -46.96
C SER A 755 -7.65 -9.66 -45.75
N ALA A 756 -7.16 -10.86 -45.42
CA ALA A 756 -6.14 -11.08 -44.41
C ALA A 756 -4.71 -11.11 -44.98
N GLU A 757 -4.54 -10.77 -46.27
CA GLU A 757 -3.23 -10.67 -46.88
C GLU A 757 -2.41 -9.56 -46.19
N GLY A 758 -1.17 -9.86 -45.78
CA GLY A 758 -0.34 -8.93 -45.04
C GLY A 758 -0.64 -8.85 -43.54
N LEU A 759 -1.77 -9.43 -43.06
CA LEU A 759 -2.10 -9.40 -41.61
C LEU A 759 -1.27 -10.38 -40.81
N VAL A 760 -0.46 -9.84 -39.88
CA VAL A 760 0.28 -10.63 -38.91
C VAL A 760 -0.32 -10.39 -37.52
N LEU A 761 -1.12 -11.35 -37.03
CA LEU A 761 -1.73 -11.29 -35.71
C LEU A 761 -0.70 -11.49 -34.60
N PRO A 762 -0.95 -10.95 -33.38
CA PRO A 762 -0.16 -11.21 -32.19
C PRO A 762 0.00 -12.72 -31.92
N GLN A 763 1.13 -13.12 -31.34
CA GLN A 763 1.34 -14.52 -30.89
C GLN A 763 0.36 -14.90 -29.77
N TYR A 764 -0.06 -13.90 -28.97
CA TYR A 764 -1.01 -14.08 -27.87
C TYR A 764 -2.07 -12.99 -27.90
N ILE A 765 -3.35 -13.39 -27.85
CA ILE A 765 -4.53 -12.50 -27.77
C ILE A 765 -5.49 -13.09 -26.75
N ASP A 766 -5.83 -12.31 -25.71
CA ASP A 766 -6.73 -12.78 -24.65
C ASP A 766 -8.21 -12.54 -24.99
N GLY A 767 -8.50 -11.53 -25.78
CA GLY A 767 -9.83 -11.12 -26.19
C GLY A 767 -10.32 -11.69 -27.53
N TYR A 768 -11.23 -10.97 -28.14
CA TYR A 768 -11.86 -11.31 -29.44
C TYR A 768 -11.04 -10.77 -30.61
N ILE A 769 -11.04 -11.53 -31.71
CA ILE A 769 -10.61 -11.07 -33.04
C ILE A 769 -11.85 -10.83 -33.87
N LYS A 770 -12.07 -9.58 -34.34
CA LYS A 770 -13.22 -9.23 -35.16
C LYS A 770 -12.80 -8.95 -36.62
N LEU A 771 -13.24 -9.78 -37.55
CA LEU A 771 -12.94 -9.78 -38.97
C LEU A 771 -14.26 -9.97 -39.78
N ASN A 772 -15.28 -9.17 -39.44
CA ASN A 772 -16.65 -9.40 -39.90
C ASN A 772 -16.85 -9.27 -41.44
N CYS A 773 -16.04 -8.46 -42.12
CA CYS A 773 -16.12 -8.22 -43.57
C CYS A 773 -15.11 -9.05 -44.40
N LEU A 774 -14.37 -9.96 -43.78
CA LEU A 774 -13.40 -10.80 -44.49
C LEU A 774 -14.08 -11.62 -45.56
N LYS A 775 -13.53 -11.65 -46.80
CA LYS A 775 -14.10 -12.34 -47.96
C LYS A 775 -13.55 -13.75 -48.14
N THR A 776 -12.28 -13.96 -47.78
CA THR A 776 -11.59 -15.26 -47.84
C THR A 776 -10.73 -15.44 -46.60
N ALA A 777 -10.41 -16.69 -46.26
CA ALA A 777 -9.45 -17.00 -45.16
C ALA A 777 -7.98 -16.97 -45.59
N ASP A 778 -7.72 -16.68 -46.89
CA ASP A 778 -6.34 -16.66 -47.40
C ASP A 778 -5.51 -15.58 -46.72
N GLY A 779 -4.28 -15.96 -46.36
CA GLY A 779 -3.38 -15.08 -45.59
C GLY A 779 -3.62 -15.08 -44.08
N LEU A 780 -4.76 -15.53 -43.57
CA LEU A 780 -5.06 -15.51 -42.14
C LEU A 780 -4.22 -16.55 -41.37
N LYS A 781 -3.56 -16.11 -40.31
CA LYS A 781 -2.86 -16.97 -39.34
C LYS A 781 -3.27 -16.60 -37.92
N LEU A 782 -4.04 -17.49 -37.28
CA LEU A 782 -4.49 -17.31 -35.89
C LEU A 782 -3.40 -17.68 -34.90
N PRO A 783 -3.35 -17.08 -33.71
CA PRO A 783 -2.43 -17.45 -32.66
C PRO A 783 -2.53 -18.95 -32.32
N TYR A 784 -1.41 -19.56 -31.92
CA TYR A 784 -1.41 -20.96 -31.51
C TYR A 784 -2.40 -21.21 -30.37
N GLY A 785 -3.32 -22.19 -30.56
CA GLY A 785 -4.33 -22.53 -29.55
C GLY A 785 -5.44 -21.50 -29.32
N PHE A 786 -5.59 -20.50 -30.20
CA PHE A 786 -6.65 -19.50 -30.09
C PHE A 786 -8.05 -20.14 -30.17
N ASP A 787 -8.93 -19.72 -29.23
CA ASP A 787 -10.32 -20.21 -29.17
C ASP A 787 -11.18 -19.60 -30.31
N LEU A 788 -11.64 -20.44 -31.22
CA LEU A 788 -12.51 -20.02 -32.34
C LEU A 788 -13.83 -19.38 -31.88
N ASN A 789 -14.29 -19.59 -30.66
CA ASN A 789 -15.45 -18.90 -30.12
C ASN A 789 -15.20 -17.38 -29.95
N LYS A 790 -13.96 -16.99 -29.83
CA LYS A 790 -13.50 -15.60 -29.76
C LYS A 790 -13.21 -14.99 -31.15
N LEU A 791 -13.36 -15.76 -32.23
CA LEU A 791 -13.25 -15.27 -33.62
C LEU A 791 -14.60 -14.85 -34.16
N ASN A 792 -14.77 -13.55 -34.45
CA ASN A 792 -15.93 -13.01 -35.17
C ASN A 792 -15.57 -12.78 -36.63
N CYS A 793 -15.95 -13.71 -37.51
CA CYS A 793 -15.79 -13.63 -38.95
C CYS A 793 -17.01 -14.24 -39.62
N PRO A 794 -17.20 -14.11 -40.99
CA PRO A 794 -18.25 -14.78 -41.71
C PRO A 794 -18.24 -16.29 -41.49
N TYR A 795 -19.44 -16.90 -41.47
CA TYR A 795 -19.63 -18.30 -41.11
C TYR A 795 -18.84 -19.25 -42.03
N ASN A 796 -18.87 -19.00 -43.35
CA ASN A 796 -18.12 -19.81 -44.33
C ASN A 796 -16.60 -19.81 -44.07
N ILE A 797 -16.02 -18.70 -43.60
CA ILE A 797 -14.60 -18.58 -43.27
C ILE A 797 -14.32 -19.35 -41.99
N LYS A 798 -15.19 -19.25 -41.01
CA LYS A 798 -15.04 -19.99 -39.72
C LYS A 798 -15.10 -21.51 -39.96
N GLU A 799 -16.02 -21.96 -40.85
CA GLU A 799 -16.12 -23.38 -41.25
C GLU A 799 -14.87 -23.85 -42.01
N GLU A 800 -14.32 -23.02 -42.91
CA GLU A 800 -13.08 -23.31 -43.65
C GLU A 800 -11.87 -23.50 -42.66
N ILE A 801 -11.76 -22.60 -41.65
CA ILE A 801 -10.70 -22.69 -40.60
C ILE A 801 -10.86 -23.96 -39.77
N MET A 802 -12.09 -24.31 -39.37
CA MET A 802 -12.38 -25.54 -38.63
C MET A 802 -12.00 -26.81 -39.40
N ASN A 803 -12.23 -26.80 -40.70
CA ASN A 803 -11.94 -27.94 -41.59
C ASN A 803 -10.43 -28.08 -41.91
N ASN A 804 -9.65 -26.96 -41.77
CA ASN A 804 -8.25 -26.92 -42.15
C ASN A 804 -7.37 -26.24 -41.06
N PRO A 805 -7.39 -26.70 -39.79
CA PRO A 805 -6.74 -25.97 -38.69
C PRO A 805 -5.22 -25.77 -38.90
N ASN A 806 -4.52 -26.78 -39.44
CA ASN A 806 -3.08 -26.70 -39.68
C ASN A 806 -2.68 -25.63 -40.72
N LYS A 807 -3.63 -25.21 -41.62
CA LYS A 807 -3.38 -24.13 -42.56
C LYS A 807 -3.47 -22.75 -41.89
N TYR A 808 -4.34 -22.60 -40.88
CA TYR A 808 -4.77 -21.30 -40.36
C TYR A 808 -4.25 -20.95 -38.97
N TYR A 809 -3.59 -21.89 -38.22
CA TYR A 809 -2.95 -21.60 -36.96
C TYR A 809 -1.44 -21.40 -37.10
N MET A 810 -0.88 -20.52 -36.32
CA MET A 810 0.57 -20.35 -36.18
C MET A 810 1.19 -21.62 -35.55
N GLU A 811 2.46 -21.88 -35.81
CA GLU A 811 3.22 -22.93 -35.14
C GLU A 811 3.38 -22.58 -33.63
N PRO A 812 3.53 -23.58 -32.76
CA PRO A 812 3.77 -23.32 -31.34
C PRO A 812 5.04 -22.45 -31.16
N PRO A 813 5.02 -21.47 -30.27
CA PRO A 813 6.17 -20.61 -30.02
C PRO A 813 7.36 -21.43 -29.50
N ALA A 814 8.60 -21.04 -29.87
CA ALA A 814 9.83 -21.67 -29.39
C ALA A 814 9.92 -21.62 -27.85
N GLU A 815 10.63 -22.58 -27.22
CA GLU A 815 10.72 -22.66 -25.74
C GLU A 815 11.30 -21.41 -25.08
N GLU A 816 12.12 -20.66 -25.78
CA GLU A 816 12.68 -19.38 -25.30
C GLU A 816 11.62 -18.28 -25.20
N ASP A 817 10.63 -18.26 -26.07
CA ASP A 817 9.53 -17.28 -26.08
C ASP A 817 8.48 -17.56 -25.00
N LYS A 818 8.41 -18.79 -24.46
CA LYS A 818 7.48 -19.18 -23.39
C LYS A 818 7.80 -18.52 -22.05
N LYS A 819 9.03 -18.08 -21.79
CA LYS A 819 9.43 -17.39 -20.56
C LYS A 819 8.92 -15.96 -20.44
N GLY A 820 8.48 -15.34 -21.55
CA GLY A 820 7.89 -14.00 -21.59
C GLY A 820 6.36 -13.96 -21.55
N ILE A 821 5.70 -15.10 -21.66
CA ILE A 821 4.23 -15.20 -21.66
C ILE A 821 3.77 -15.32 -20.20
N LYS A 822 3.50 -14.22 -19.55
CA LYS A 822 2.79 -14.21 -18.26
C LYS A 822 1.30 -14.48 -18.54
N ARG A 823 0.80 -15.62 -18.01
CA ARG A 823 -0.64 -15.85 -17.83
C ARG A 823 -1.22 -14.96 -16.76
#